data_da22fffeb33b6a679208647da6aecab0
#
_entry.id   da22fffeb33b6a679208647da6aecab0
#
_cell.length_a   1.000
_cell.length_b   1.000
_cell.length_c   1.000
_cell.angle_alpha   90.00
_cell.angle_beta   90.00
_cell.angle_gamma   90.00
#
_symmetry.space_group_name_H-M   'P 1'
#
loop_
_entity.id
_entity.type
_entity.pdbx_description
1 polymer ?
#
loop_
_entity_poly.entity_id
_entity_poly.type
_entity_poly.pdbx_seq_one_letter_code
_entity_poly.pdbx_strand_id
1 'polypeptide(L)'
;MEISISDELNSIINYSREEAMRTGSYGIAPDHLFLGILRHRENSAADALTGTGINNEELKQFIDSRIFTNEHIPYSDIDKVTFSRGTQNVLSFTILEATKLKSRQASSPHLLLALTRAGGSYGCTYMNDMGVDYGMIYRYMDRNSMLDRGQEEDGTQDEEEAPQIRIRQVREEEEAKTSPLEEFGYDITQAAREGKLDPLVGRDDEIQRVIQILGRRRKNNPMLVGDPGVGKSAIVEGIAIKIVNGDIPPVLADKKLISLDLGSIVAGTKYRGDFEKRLKSIINEVASRPDVILFIDEFHTIVGAGGASGSLDAANMLKPALARGDIQCIGATTMDEFRKIVEKDGALDRRFQKIMVEHTDIQHSISILEKLKTNYEIHHNVTYTREAIEACVRMSERYITDRCLPDKAIDAMDEAGSMVRLKNPKKNGTVTAEDVAVIISKMTGIPSGRVAENESSRLMKMNEVLQKRIIGQSEAIEKVVRAIQRNRAGIKDPGKPIGTFLFFGPTGVGKTQLAKSIAEYLFDSEENMIRLDMSEYMEKFNVSRLIGAPPGYVGFEEGGQLSERVRRKPYCVVLLDEIEKAHPDVFNLLLQVMDEGRLTDSNGRTVNFRNTIVIMTSNVGSRELEEYGNGVGFSTAGRNVRGNRKAVMEKAVRKSFPPEFINRVDEQVYFNALTKEDIEKIIDIELKGLKSRVSEAGFELVVAASAKRFVADAGYDPSYGARPLKRAIQTYLENPVSERIITDRMLGGGRSGGKLRVSLTKDKSGISVDWKDA
;
A
#
# COMPACT_ATOMS: atom_id res chain seq x y z
N MET A 1 -10.06 20.27 28.44
CA MET A 1 -9.68 21.70 28.54
C MET A 1 -8.72 21.96 27.38
N GLU A 2 -9.00 22.97 26.55
CA GLU A 2 -8.00 23.44 25.57
C GLU A 2 -6.94 24.22 26.33
N ILE A 3 -5.71 23.75 26.32
CA ILE A 3 -4.57 24.43 26.95
C ILE A 3 -4.05 25.45 25.94
N SER A 4 -4.05 26.73 26.30
CA SER A 4 -3.47 27.79 25.49
C SER A 4 -1.95 27.81 25.64
N ILE A 5 -1.26 28.33 24.64
CA ILE A 5 0.20 28.53 24.65
C ILE A 5 0.48 29.92 25.22
N SER A 6 1.44 30.05 26.13
CA SER A 6 1.84 31.36 26.68
C SER A 6 2.57 32.21 25.65
N ASP A 7 2.50 33.54 25.80
CA ASP A 7 3.23 34.48 24.93
C ASP A 7 4.73 34.29 24.98
N GLU A 8 5.26 33.93 26.16
CA GLU A 8 6.66 33.57 26.36
C GLU A 8 7.05 32.36 25.50
N LEU A 9 6.26 31.27 25.51
CA LEU A 9 6.53 30.08 24.73
C LEU A 9 6.41 30.35 23.21
N ASN A 10 5.47 31.18 22.79
CA ASN A 10 5.37 31.64 21.41
C ASN A 10 6.62 32.41 20.96
N SER A 11 7.15 33.27 21.81
CA SER A 11 8.39 34.00 21.55
C SER A 11 9.60 33.06 21.42
N ILE A 12 9.70 32.06 22.28
CA ILE A 12 10.76 31.03 22.22
C ILE A 12 10.67 30.24 20.90
N ILE A 13 9.48 29.87 20.47
CA ILE A 13 9.25 29.17 19.19
C ILE A 13 9.71 30.03 18.00
N ASN A 14 9.43 31.33 18.02
CA ASN A 14 9.89 32.25 16.98
C ASN A 14 11.42 32.38 16.98
N TYR A 15 12.04 32.54 18.14
CA TYR A 15 13.50 32.52 18.24
C TYR A 15 14.11 31.20 17.76
N SER A 16 13.47 30.06 18.02
CA SER A 16 13.93 28.77 17.52
C SER A 16 13.92 28.69 16.00
N ARG A 17 12.97 29.36 15.33
CA ARG A 17 12.93 29.47 13.86
C ARG A 17 14.09 30.33 13.35
N GLU A 18 14.36 31.45 14.00
CA GLU A 18 15.51 32.31 13.64
C GLU A 18 16.84 31.58 13.86
N GLU A 19 16.98 30.81 14.94
CA GLU A 19 18.15 29.97 15.20
C GLU A 19 18.32 28.87 14.16
N ALA A 20 17.24 28.25 13.68
CA ALA A 20 17.30 27.28 12.58
C ALA A 20 17.81 27.93 11.28
N MET A 21 17.35 29.17 10.98
CA MET A 21 17.90 29.93 9.84
C MET A 21 19.37 30.27 10.01
N ARG A 22 19.78 30.70 11.21
CA ARG A 22 21.18 31.01 11.53
C ARG A 22 22.10 29.81 11.35
N THR A 23 21.63 28.63 11.71
CA THR A 23 22.38 27.38 11.59
C THR A 23 22.27 26.71 10.22
N GLY A 24 21.50 27.30 9.28
CA GLY A 24 21.34 26.79 7.91
C GLY A 24 20.38 25.62 7.75
N SER A 25 19.42 25.45 8.66
CA SER A 25 18.47 24.34 8.65
C SER A 25 17.06 24.78 8.27
N TYR A 26 16.48 24.21 7.20
CA TYR A 26 15.06 24.38 6.85
C TYR A 26 14.12 23.60 7.78
N GLY A 27 14.63 22.77 8.67
CA GLY A 27 13.89 22.03 9.68
C GLY A 27 14.23 22.50 11.09
N ILE A 28 13.24 23.01 11.86
CA ILE A 28 13.43 23.30 13.27
C ILE A 28 13.58 21.98 14.02
N ALA A 29 14.80 21.64 14.46
CA ALA A 29 15.08 20.47 15.29
C ALA A 29 14.89 20.79 16.79
N PRO A 30 14.81 19.79 17.70
CA PRO A 30 14.75 20.01 19.15
C PRO A 30 15.87 20.87 19.71
N ASP A 31 17.07 20.79 19.13
CA ASP A 31 18.21 21.62 19.52
C ASP A 31 17.99 23.12 19.25
N HIS A 32 17.24 23.46 18.21
CA HIS A 32 16.86 24.85 17.96
C HIS A 32 15.87 25.37 19.03
N LEU A 33 15.04 24.49 19.64
CA LEU A 33 14.20 24.87 20.77
C LEU A 33 15.05 25.20 22.01
N PHE A 34 16.12 24.46 22.29
CA PHE A 34 17.09 24.81 23.32
C PHE A 34 17.74 26.17 23.05
N LEU A 35 18.18 26.43 21.82
CA LEU A 35 18.75 27.71 21.44
C LEU A 35 17.73 28.85 21.57
N GLY A 36 16.44 28.60 21.25
CA GLY A 36 15.35 29.54 21.45
C GLY A 36 15.13 29.88 22.92
N ILE A 37 15.18 28.88 23.84
CA ILE A 37 15.10 29.08 25.30
C ILE A 37 16.31 29.95 25.76
N LEU A 38 17.51 29.60 25.33
CA LEU A 38 18.73 30.32 25.72
C LEU A 38 18.82 31.76 25.19
N ARG A 39 18.16 32.03 24.06
CA ARG A 39 18.10 33.36 23.44
C ARG A 39 17.08 34.29 24.10
N HIS A 40 16.00 33.75 24.61
CA HIS A 40 15.00 34.50 25.36
C HIS A 40 15.51 34.75 26.78
N ARG A 41 16.07 35.94 27.04
CA ARG A 41 16.86 36.25 28.25
C ARG A 41 16.09 36.18 29.57
N GLU A 42 14.78 36.32 29.57
CA GLU A 42 13.93 36.33 30.76
C GLU A 42 12.88 35.21 30.63
N ASN A 43 13.25 33.95 30.96
CA ASN A 43 12.31 32.83 30.97
C ASN A 43 12.66 31.82 32.06
N SER A 44 11.64 31.23 32.65
CA SER A 44 11.75 30.29 33.75
C SER A 44 12.51 28.99 33.39
N ALA A 45 12.57 28.59 32.11
CA ALA A 45 13.32 27.44 31.67
C ALA A 45 14.84 27.70 31.69
N ALA A 46 15.30 28.88 31.26
CA ALA A 46 16.69 29.26 31.32
C ALA A 46 17.20 29.41 32.78
N ASP A 47 16.32 29.95 33.67
CA ASP A 47 16.60 30.03 35.10
C ASP A 47 16.70 28.64 35.73
N ALA A 48 15.85 27.71 35.33
CA ALA A 48 15.90 26.33 35.81
C ALA A 48 17.18 25.61 35.36
N LEU A 49 17.65 25.83 34.12
CA LEU A 49 18.94 25.30 33.64
C LEU A 49 20.10 25.83 34.48
N THR A 50 20.18 27.14 34.69
CA THR A 50 21.23 27.77 35.50
C THR A 50 21.17 27.28 36.94
N GLY A 51 19.99 27.19 37.53
CA GLY A 51 19.78 26.77 38.90
C GLY A 51 20.06 25.28 39.16
N THR A 52 20.06 24.44 38.11
CA THR A 52 20.47 23.03 38.17
C THR A 52 21.95 22.84 37.87
N GLY A 53 22.73 23.93 37.71
CA GLY A 53 24.20 23.88 37.52
C GLY A 53 24.63 23.85 36.06
N ILE A 54 23.75 24.06 35.11
CA ILE A 54 24.10 24.14 33.68
C ILE A 54 24.57 25.57 33.36
N ASN A 55 25.72 25.67 32.71
CA ASN A 55 26.19 26.93 32.15
C ASN A 55 25.52 27.14 30.77
N ASN A 56 24.62 28.12 30.69
CA ASN A 56 23.86 28.41 29.50
C ASN A 56 24.73 28.80 28.28
N GLU A 57 25.86 29.45 28.49
CA GLU A 57 26.81 29.83 27.45
C GLU A 57 27.54 28.59 26.87
N GLU A 58 27.99 27.70 27.75
CA GLU A 58 28.65 26.45 27.34
C GLU A 58 27.68 25.50 26.64
N LEU A 59 26.46 25.38 27.13
CA LEU A 59 25.40 24.63 26.49
C LEU A 59 25.15 25.14 25.07
N LYS A 60 25.03 26.46 24.90
CA LYS A 60 24.86 27.09 23.59
C LYS A 60 26.02 26.76 22.64
N GLN A 61 27.26 26.93 23.10
CA GLN A 61 28.47 26.62 22.32
C GLN A 61 28.54 25.14 21.93
N PHE A 62 28.16 24.26 22.83
CA PHE A 62 28.11 22.81 22.56
C PHE A 62 27.12 22.48 21.48
N ILE A 63 25.90 23.01 21.55
CA ILE A 63 24.85 22.81 20.52
C ILE A 63 25.33 23.41 19.19
N ASP A 64 25.76 24.67 19.19
CA ASP A 64 26.23 25.35 17.97
C ASP A 64 27.34 24.57 17.27
N SER A 65 28.30 24.03 18.01
CA SER A 65 29.41 23.25 17.43
C SER A 65 28.99 21.99 16.70
N ARG A 66 27.76 21.51 16.94
CA ARG A 66 27.22 20.25 16.38
C ARG A 66 26.22 20.46 15.25
N ILE A 67 25.48 21.58 15.25
CA ILE A 67 24.41 21.83 14.28
C ILE A 67 24.70 22.96 13.29
N PHE A 68 25.76 23.75 13.52
CA PHE A 68 26.09 24.90 12.68
C PHE A 68 26.60 24.44 11.31
N THR A 69 25.97 24.92 10.24
CA THR A 69 26.43 24.75 8.86
C THR A 69 26.88 26.12 8.32
N ASN A 70 27.81 26.12 7.37
CA ASN A 70 28.32 27.37 6.79
C ASN A 70 27.33 28.08 5.85
N GLU A 71 26.11 27.59 5.71
CA GLU A 71 25.09 28.14 4.86
C GLU A 71 24.03 28.86 5.71
N HIS A 72 23.81 30.15 5.44
CA HIS A 72 22.73 30.93 6.09
C HIS A 72 21.49 30.94 5.21
N ILE A 73 20.30 30.72 5.81
CA ILE A 73 19.03 30.87 5.12
C ILE A 73 18.63 32.34 5.12
N PRO A 74 18.37 32.98 3.96
CA PRO A 74 17.97 34.37 3.90
C PRO A 74 16.59 34.58 4.54
N TYR A 75 16.36 35.75 5.13
CA TYR A 75 15.12 36.08 5.84
C TYR A 75 13.87 36.05 4.95
N SER A 76 14.03 36.17 3.63
CA SER A 76 12.95 36.00 2.65
C SER A 76 12.35 34.59 2.62
N ASP A 77 13.05 33.60 3.16
CA ASP A 77 12.68 32.18 3.11
C ASP A 77 12.15 31.66 4.47
N ILE A 78 11.81 32.56 5.40
CA ILE A 78 11.29 32.23 6.74
C ILE A 78 10.07 31.31 6.71
N ASP A 79 9.20 31.48 5.73
CA ASP A 79 7.98 30.67 5.58
C ASP A 79 8.26 29.24 5.12
N LYS A 80 9.47 28.97 4.61
CA LYS A 80 9.91 27.62 4.20
C LYS A 80 10.47 26.81 5.35
N VAL A 81 10.75 27.44 6.50
CA VAL A 81 11.28 26.78 7.69
C VAL A 81 10.16 26.11 8.46
N THR A 82 10.14 24.79 8.48
CA THR A 82 9.08 23.98 9.09
C THR A 82 9.58 23.18 10.29
N PHE A 83 8.65 22.74 11.15
CA PHE A 83 9.01 21.89 12.29
C PHE A 83 9.40 20.50 11.85
N SER A 84 10.54 20.01 12.32
CA SER A 84 10.91 18.60 12.17
C SER A 84 9.95 17.69 12.94
N ARG A 85 9.88 16.41 12.58
CA ARG A 85 9.05 15.42 13.28
C ARG A 85 9.42 15.32 14.77
N GLY A 86 10.71 15.44 15.11
CA GLY A 86 11.18 15.47 16.51
C GLY A 86 10.63 16.65 17.27
N THR A 87 10.63 17.85 16.66
CA THR A 87 10.10 19.07 17.28
C THR A 87 8.58 19.03 17.46
N GLN A 88 7.85 18.48 16.50
CA GLN A 88 6.40 18.27 16.62
C GLN A 88 6.06 17.38 17.83
N ASN A 89 6.84 16.30 18.03
CA ASN A 89 6.70 15.43 19.20
C ASN A 89 6.97 16.18 20.51
N VAL A 90 8.04 16.99 20.56
CA VAL A 90 8.37 17.79 21.76
C VAL A 90 7.26 18.78 22.08
N LEU A 91 6.69 19.49 21.10
CA LEU A 91 5.58 20.40 21.30
C LEU A 91 4.31 19.67 21.80
N SER A 92 4.04 18.47 21.30
CA SER A 92 2.95 17.62 21.81
C SER A 92 3.21 17.21 23.26
N PHE A 93 4.43 16.84 23.61
CA PHE A 93 4.81 16.56 25.00
C PHE A 93 4.73 17.78 25.90
N THR A 94 5.00 18.98 25.39
CA THR A 94 4.84 20.24 26.15
C THR A 94 3.41 20.44 26.61
N ILE A 95 2.43 20.21 25.71
CA ILE A 95 1.01 20.28 26.06
C ILE A 95 0.66 19.17 27.06
N LEU A 96 1.22 17.98 26.92
CA LEU A 96 0.96 16.86 27.79
C LEU A 96 1.54 17.09 29.21
N GLU A 97 2.73 17.69 29.33
CA GLU A 97 3.29 18.08 30.64
C GLU A 97 2.44 19.19 31.32
N ALA A 98 1.99 20.20 30.57
CA ALA A 98 1.06 21.21 31.06
C ALA A 98 -0.28 20.58 31.55
N THR A 99 -0.81 19.60 30.80
CA THR A 99 -2.02 18.84 31.20
C THR A 99 -1.83 18.07 32.51
N LYS A 100 -0.69 17.38 32.66
CA LYS A 100 -0.36 16.62 33.88
C LYS A 100 -0.26 17.51 35.11
N LEU A 101 0.31 18.69 34.94
CA LEU A 101 0.48 19.67 36.00
C LEU A 101 -0.77 20.50 36.27
N LYS A 102 -1.88 20.22 35.56
CA LYS A 102 -3.14 20.96 35.62
C LYS A 102 -2.97 22.46 35.40
N SER A 103 -1.95 22.85 34.60
CA SER A 103 -1.64 24.24 34.28
C SER A 103 -2.66 24.79 33.28
N ARG A 104 -3.00 26.10 33.42
CA ARG A 104 -3.93 26.76 32.49
C ARG A 104 -3.33 27.02 31.11
N GLN A 105 -2.00 27.17 31.06
CA GLN A 105 -1.25 27.47 29.86
C GLN A 105 0.02 26.64 29.77
N ALA A 106 0.43 26.27 28.54
CA ALA A 106 1.73 25.69 28.29
C ALA A 106 2.79 26.79 28.21
N SER A 107 3.82 26.73 29.05
CA SER A 107 4.89 27.73 29.21
C SER A 107 6.30 27.15 29.04
N SER A 108 7.34 27.98 29.15
CA SER A 108 8.74 27.56 28.95
C SER A 108 9.21 26.43 29.88
N PRO A 109 8.79 26.34 31.18
CA PRO A 109 9.09 25.19 32.02
C PRO A 109 8.55 23.86 31.44
N HIS A 110 7.34 23.87 30.91
CA HIS A 110 6.74 22.68 30.30
C HIS A 110 7.50 22.26 29.05
N LEU A 111 8.00 23.24 28.26
CA LEU A 111 8.85 22.95 27.09
C LEU A 111 10.18 22.31 27.50
N LEU A 112 10.84 22.81 28.55
CA LEU A 112 12.09 22.22 29.03
C LEU A 112 11.90 20.81 29.57
N LEU A 113 10.83 20.56 30.32
CA LEU A 113 10.46 19.23 30.77
C LEU A 113 10.17 18.29 29.60
N ALA A 114 9.48 18.76 28.56
CA ALA A 114 9.20 18.00 27.36
C ALA A 114 10.47 17.67 26.56
N LEU A 115 11.41 18.62 26.43
CA LEU A 115 12.70 18.42 25.78
C LEU A 115 13.54 17.36 26.50
N THR A 116 13.63 17.47 27.82
CA THR A 116 14.40 16.49 28.62
C THR A 116 13.76 15.10 28.61
N ARG A 117 12.46 15.02 28.55
CA ARG A 117 11.72 13.76 28.43
C ARG A 117 11.83 13.12 27.05
N ALA A 118 11.77 13.91 25.99
CA ALA A 118 11.88 13.41 24.61
C ALA A 118 13.26 12.83 24.32
N GLY A 119 14.31 13.39 24.91
CA GLY A 119 15.68 12.98 24.67
C GLY A 119 16.11 13.20 23.22
N GLY A 120 17.26 12.64 22.84
CA GLY A 120 17.69 12.55 21.43
C GLY A 120 18.20 13.85 20.81
N SER A 121 18.38 14.93 21.59
CA SER A 121 19.00 16.19 21.17
C SER A 121 20.39 16.35 21.76
N TYR A 122 21.24 17.15 21.14
CA TYR A 122 22.57 17.46 21.67
C TYR A 122 22.49 18.22 23.00
N GLY A 123 21.48 19.08 23.16
CA GLY A 123 21.22 19.76 24.42
C GLY A 123 20.91 18.78 25.56
N CYS A 124 20.12 17.75 25.32
CA CYS A 124 19.87 16.70 26.31
C CYS A 124 21.12 15.87 26.60
N THR A 125 21.94 15.59 25.60
CA THR A 125 23.21 14.87 25.78
C THR A 125 24.15 15.65 26.72
N TYR A 126 24.31 16.95 26.48
CA TYR A 126 25.12 17.80 27.35
C TYR A 126 24.62 17.82 28.79
N MET A 127 23.32 17.94 29.00
CA MET A 127 22.71 17.95 30.33
C MET A 127 22.93 16.62 31.06
N ASN A 128 22.77 15.50 30.37
CA ASN A 128 23.00 14.16 30.91
C ASN A 128 24.49 13.96 31.29
N ASP A 129 25.43 14.46 30.47
CA ASP A 129 26.86 14.40 30.75
C ASP A 129 27.23 15.21 32.02
N MET A 130 26.50 16.29 32.30
CA MET A 130 26.62 17.09 33.53
C MET A 130 25.80 16.50 34.68
N GLY A 131 25.16 15.36 34.51
CA GLY A 131 24.36 14.67 35.53
C GLY A 131 23.00 15.31 35.83
N VAL A 132 22.51 16.19 34.96
CA VAL A 132 21.21 16.85 35.11
C VAL A 132 20.15 16.09 34.31
N ASP A 133 19.24 15.45 35.01
CA ASP A 133 18.12 14.68 34.43
C ASP A 133 16.77 15.40 34.58
N TYR A 134 15.72 14.81 33.98
CA TYR A 134 14.33 15.28 34.08
C TYR A 134 13.91 15.44 35.53
N GLY A 135 14.26 14.50 36.41
CA GLY A 135 13.86 14.52 37.81
C GLY A 135 14.49 15.65 38.60
N MET A 136 15.74 16.04 38.28
CA MET A 136 16.42 17.19 38.91
C MET A 136 15.79 18.50 38.49
N ILE A 137 15.52 18.67 37.19
CA ILE A 137 14.87 19.88 36.67
C ILE A 137 13.46 20.02 37.24
N TYR A 138 12.68 18.94 37.23
CA TYR A 138 11.35 18.94 37.80
C TYR A 138 11.33 19.35 39.27
N ARG A 139 12.21 18.75 40.12
CA ARG A 139 12.32 19.08 41.54
C ARG A 139 12.78 20.51 41.80
N TYR A 140 13.69 21.01 40.95
CA TYR A 140 14.12 22.40 41.04
C TYR A 140 12.98 23.37 40.72
N MET A 141 12.24 23.14 39.62
CA MET A 141 11.11 23.96 39.23
C MET A 141 9.98 23.92 40.25
N ASP A 142 9.72 22.76 40.83
CA ASP A 142 8.68 22.58 41.86
C ASP A 142 9.03 23.32 43.14
N ARG A 143 10.28 23.23 43.63
CA ARG A 143 10.74 23.96 44.81
C ARG A 143 10.73 25.49 44.65
N ASN A 144 10.93 25.98 43.46
CA ASN A 144 10.98 27.41 43.16
C ASN A 144 9.66 27.97 42.62
N SER A 145 8.57 27.21 42.72
CA SER A 145 7.21 27.62 42.28
C SER A 145 7.17 28.08 40.80
N MET A 146 8.01 27.49 39.95
CA MET A 146 8.07 27.81 38.52
C MET A 146 6.99 27.06 37.72
N LEU A 147 6.30 26.10 38.34
CA LEU A 147 5.23 25.31 37.73
C LEU A 147 3.89 25.87 38.22
N ASP A 148 3.10 26.40 37.28
CA ASP A 148 1.76 26.92 37.56
C ASP A 148 0.81 25.74 37.79
N ARG A 149 0.47 25.49 39.05
CA ARG A 149 -0.55 24.49 39.44
C ARG A 149 -1.86 25.21 39.64
N GLY A 150 -2.90 24.83 38.90
CA GLY A 150 -4.25 25.34 39.12
C GLY A 150 -4.71 25.05 40.56
N GLN A 151 -5.08 26.10 41.30
CA GLN A 151 -5.54 26.02 42.68
C GLN A 151 -6.82 25.17 42.78
N GLU A 152 -6.79 24.16 43.67
CA GLU A 152 -8.00 23.61 44.26
C GLU A 152 -8.44 24.54 45.40
N GLU A 153 -9.70 25.00 45.39
CA GLU A 153 -10.31 25.73 46.50
C GLU A 153 -10.47 24.84 47.73
N ASP A 154 -9.78 25.26 48.74
CA ASP A 154 -10.01 25.29 50.17
C ASP A 154 -10.82 24.19 50.87
N GLY A 155 -10.20 23.63 51.90
CA GLY A 155 -10.85 22.79 52.93
C GLY A 155 -9.88 22.25 53.96
N THR A 156 -9.60 23.07 54.99
CA THR A 156 -9.12 22.73 56.33
C THR A 156 -7.68 22.28 56.54
N GLN A 157 -7.02 23.15 57.31
CA GLN A 157 -5.79 22.91 58.06
C GLN A 157 -5.90 21.70 59.01
N ASP A 158 -4.85 20.88 59.01
CA ASP A 158 -4.27 20.38 60.26
C ASP A 158 -2.81 20.02 60.03
N GLU A 159 -1.94 20.68 60.78
CA GLU A 159 -0.53 20.38 60.93
C GLU A 159 -0.39 19.02 61.60
N GLU A 160 0.35 18.07 60.99
CA GLU A 160 1.11 17.09 61.75
C GLU A 160 2.26 16.48 60.93
N GLU A 161 3.32 16.21 61.65
CA GLU A 161 4.68 15.87 61.24
C GLU A 161 4.81 14.65 60.31
N ALA A 162 5.85 14.68 59.48
CA ALA A 162 6.27 13.70 58.50
C ALA A 162 6.31 12.24 58.97
N PRO A 163 5.93 11.34 58.07
CA PRO A 163 6.54 10.04 58.03
C PRO A 163 7.02 9.69 56.60
N GLN A 164 8.24 10.11 56.27
CA GLN A 164 8.94 9.73 55.06
C GLN A 164 9.29 8.23 54.96
N ILE A 165 9.04 7.46 55.97
CA ILE A 165 9.36 6.01 56.02
C ILE A 165 8.20 5.13 55.55
N ARG A 166 6.93 5.52 55.74
CA ARG A 166 5.78 4.68 55.37
C ARG A 166 5.44 4.69 53.86
N ILE A 167 5.74 5.74 53.13
CA ILE A 167 5.44 5.83 51.68
C ILE A 167 6.38 4.94 50.86
N ARG A 168 7.59 4.72 51.34
CA ARG A 168 8.53 3.82 50.67
C ARG A 168 8.18 2.34 50.78
N GLN A 169 7.65 1.94 51.94
CA GLN A 169 7.20 0.55 52.15
C GLN A 169 5.89 0.23 51.43
N VAL A 170 4.94 1.16 51.37
CA VAL A 170 3.67 0.94 50.63
C VAL A 170 3.87 0.92 49.12
N ARG A 171 4.81 1.72 48.58
CA ARG A 171 5.15 1.62 47.15
C ARG A 171 6.01 0.40 46.79
N GLU A 172 6.86 -0.06 47.67
CA GLU A 172 7.60 -1.33 47.48
C GLU A 172 6.68 -2.55 47.67
N GLU A 173 5.59 -2.46 48.46
CA GLU A 173 4.59 -3.53 48.60
C GLU A 173 3.52 -3.53 47.49
N GLU A 174 3.21 -2.41 46.82
CA GLU A 174 2.36 -2.36 45.63
C GLU A 174 3.10 -2.70 44.33
N GLU A 175 4.38 -2.34 44.20
CA GLU A 175 5.23 -2.79 43.10
C GLU A 175 5.63 -4.28 43.21
N ALA A 176 5.49 -4.89 44.39
CA ALA A 176 5.75 -6.32 44.60
C ALA A 176 4.55 -7.24 44.28
N LYS A 177 3.42 -6.72 43.78
CA LYS A 177 2.20 -7.51 43.53
C LYS A 177 1.86 -7.84 42.07
N THR A 178 2.46 -7.22 41.10
CA THR A 178 2.31 -7.61 39.70
C THR A 178 3.53 -8.40 39.26
N SER A 179 3.33 -9.66 38.90
CA SER A 179 4.44 -10.46 38.39
C SER A 179 4.86 -9.93 37.03
N PRO A 180 6.17 -9.96 36.68
CA PRO A 180 6.64 -9.56 35.35
C PRO A 180 5.87 -10.25 34.21
N LEU A 181 5.41 -11.45 34.42
CA LEU A 181 4.61 -12.21 33.48
C LEU A 181 3.17 -11.67 33.35
N GLU A 182 2.61 -11.10 34.41
CA GLU A 182 1.28 -10.46 34.39
C GLU A 182 1.34 -9.04 33.80
N GLU A 183 2.49 -8.36 33.91
CA GLU A 183 2.69 -7.03 33.33
C GLU A 183 2.85 -7.07 31.81
N PHE A 184 3.59 -8.06 31.27
CA PHE A 184 3.95 -8.15 29.85
C PHE A 184 3.31 -9.33 29.11
N GLY A 185 2.51 -10.14 29.80
CA GLY A 185 1.82 -11.30 29.25
C GLY A 185 0.30 -11.13 29.22
N TYR A 186 -0.33 -11.64 28.17
CA TYR A 186 -1.78 -11.73 28.06
C TYR A 186 -2.22 -13.18 28.33
N ASP A 187 -2.99 -13.42 29.40
CA ASP A 187 -3.50 -14.75 29.73
C ASP A 187 -4.66 -15.13 28.82
N ILE A 188 -4.35 -15.91 27.79
CA ILE A 188 -5.32 -16.41 26.80
C ILE A 188 -6.32 -17.37 27.48
N THR A 189 -5.89 -18.15 28.48
CA THR A 189 -6.76 -19.09 29.22
C THR A 189 -7.80 -18.34 30.05
N GLN A 190 -7.40 -17.21 30.65
CA GLN A 190 -8.34 -16.36 31.38
C GLN A 190 -9.34 -15.70 30.42
N ALA A 191 -8.88 -15.21 29.26
CA ALA A 191 -9.75 -14.67 28.22
C ALA A 191 -10.76 -15.72 27.72
N ALA A 192 -10.34 -16.99 27.59
CA ALA A 192 -11.23 -18.09 27.25
C ALA A 192 -12.33 -18.30 28.33
N ARG A 193 -11.97 -18.23 29.62
CA ARG A 193 -12.95 -18.34 30.75
C ARG A 193 -13.95 -17.20 30.75
N GLU A 194 -13.52 -16.01 30.35
CA GLU A 194 -14.37 -14.82 30.25
C GLU A 194 -15.22 -14.79 28.97
N GLY A 195 -15.06 -15.78 28.08
CA GLY A 195 -15.81 -15.85 26.81
C GLY A 195 -15.44 -14.77 25.80
N LYS A 196 -14.23 -14.20 25.90
CA LYS A 196 -13.74 -13.15 25.04
C LYS A 196 -13.11 -13.65 23.73
N LEU A 197 -12.87 -14.97 23.62
CA LEU A 197 -12.24 -15.57 22.47
C LEU A 197 -13.27 -16.07 21.46
N ASP A 198 -12.91 -15.96 20.20
CA ASP A 198 -13.74 -16.45 19.11
C ASP A 198 -13.70 -17.99 19.00
N PRO A 199 -14.82 -18.63 18.62
CA PRO A 199 -14.88 -20.08 18.46
C PRO A 199 -14.03 -20.55 17.28
N LEU A 200 -13.13 -21.48 17.50
CA LEU A 200 -12.31 -22.08 16.44
C LEU A 200 -13.09 -23.14 15.66
N VAL A 201 -12.85 -23.19 14.35
CA VAL A 201 -13.53 -24.08 13.41
C VAL A 201 -12.53 -24.76 12.49
N GLY A 202 -12.60 -26.09 12.37
CA GLY A 202 -11.92 -26.84 11.32
C GLY A 202 -10.40 -26.90 11.40
N ARG A 203 -9.83 -26.84 12.63
CA ARG A 203 -8.39 -26.97 12.90
C ARG A 203 -8.09 -28.07 13.93
N ASP A 204 -8.93 -29.09 13.97
CA ASP A 204 -8.82 -30.14 14.98
C ASP A 204 -7.53 -30.97 14.82
N ASP A 205 -7.08 -31.23 13.61
CA ASP A 205 -5.84 -31.98 13.33
C ASP A 205 -4.61 -31.20 13.79
N GLU A 206 -4.54 -29.90 13.52
CA GLU A 206 -3.45 -29.04 13.96
C GLU A 206 -3.43 -28.93 15.48
N ILE A 207 -4.61 -28.76 16.12
CA ILE A 207 -4.74 -28.72 17.59
C ILE A 207 -4.25 -30.04 18.19
N GLN A 208 -4.74 -31.19 17.70
CA GLN A 208 -4.30 -32.49 18.19
C GLN A 208 -2.79 -32.64 18.04
N ARG A 209 -2.23 -32.17 16.95
CA ARG A 209 -0.78 -32.22 16.71
C ARG A 209 -0.01 -31.34 17.69
N VAL A 210 -0.49 -30.13 18.01
CA VAL A 210 0.10 -29.25 19.04
C VAL A 210 0.06 -29.95 20.39
N ILE A 211 -1.09 -30.50 20.78
CA ILE A 211 -1.29 -31.22 22.04
C ILE A 211 -0.32 -32.41 22.16
N GLN A 212 -0.20 -33.22 21.09
CA GLN A 212 0.74 -34.34 21.05
C GLN A 212 2.20 -33.90 21.24
N ILE A 213 2.59 -32.78 20.65
CA ILE A 213 3.96 -32.26 20.75
C ILE A 213 4.21 -31.73 22.16
N LEU A 214 3.28 -30.97 22.76
CA LEU A 214 3.39 -30.47 24.13
C LEU A 214 3.52 -31.61 25.15
N GLY A 215 2.91 -32.78 24.92
CA GLY A 215 3.03 -33.96 25.75
C GLY A 215 4.33 -34.79 25.61
N ARG A 216 5.24 -34.40 24.71
CA ARG A 216 6.51 -35.14 24.51
C ARG A 216 7.54 -34.84 25.60
N ARG A 217 8.42 -35.80 25.85
CA ARG A 217 9.56 -35.60 26.77
C ARG A 217 10.67 -34.71 26.19
N ARG A 218 10.84 -34.68 24.86
CA ARG A 218 11.83 -33.89 24.12
C ARG A 218 11.18 -33.35 22.86
N LYS A 219 11.68 -32.20 22.35
CA LYS A 219 11.07 -31.47 21.22
C LYS A 219 9.58 -31.19 21.49
N ASN A 220 9.30 -30.72 22.68
CA ASN A 220 7.95 -30.46 23.20
C ASN A 220 7.45 -29.02 22.94
N ASN A 221 8.16 -28.27 22.12
CA ASN A 221 7.76 -26.92 21.70
C ASN A 221 7.24 -26.97 20.27
N PRO A 222 5.94 -26.82 20.01
CA PRO A 222 5.41 -26.70 18.66
C PRO A 222 5.73 -25.34 18.06
N MET A 223 6.03 -25.33 16.75
CA MET A 223 6.18 -24.12 15.93
C MET A 223 5.13 -24.15 14.82
N LEU A 224 4.15 -23.26 14.89
CA LEU A 224 3.13 -23.06 13.86
C LEU A 224 3.74 -22.26 12.71
N VAL A 225 3.81 -22.86 11.54
CA VAL A 225 4.44 -22.25 10.37
C VAL A 225 3.42 -22.17 9.24
N GLY A 226 3.19 -20.96 8.73
CA GLY A 226 2.24 -20.73 7.65
C GLY A 226 2.19 -19.25 7.25
N ASP A 227 1.51 -18.97 6.16
CA ASP A 227 1.38 -17.61 5.65
C ASP A 227 0.66 -16.67 6.64
N PRO A 228 0.82 -15.35 6.53
CA PRO A 228 0.04 -14.39 7.31
C PRO A 228 -1.47 -14.59 7.07
N GLY A 229 -2.28 -14.53 8.14
CA GLY A 229 -3.74 -14.62 8.04
C GLY A 229 -4.33 -16.04 7.91
N VAL A 230 -3.52 -17.12 8.02
CA VAL A 230 -4.05 -18.50 7.99
C VAL A 230 -4.67 -18.97 9.32
N GLY A 231 -4.64 -18.14 10.37
CA GLY A 231 -5.22 -18.45 11.68
C GLY A 231 -4.29 -19.16 12.66
N LYS A 232 -2.97 -18.89 12.64
CA LYS A 232 -2.01 -19.48 13.58
C LYS A 232 -2.33 -19.16 15.04
N SER A 233 -2.63 -17.90 15.35
CA SER A 233 -2.97 -17.44 16.69
C SER A 233 -4.32 -18.01 17.15
N ALA A 234 -5.30 -18.13 16.24
CA ALA A 234 -6.60 -18.76 16.51
C ALA A 234 -6.48 -20.23 16.95
N ILE A 235 -5.49 -20.99 16.44
CA ILE A 235 -5.22 -22.36 16.89
C ILE A 235 -4.85 -22.38 18.38
N VAL A 236 -4.03 -21.42 18.83
CA VAL A 236 -3.61 -21.31 20.24
C VAL A 236 -4.78 -20.90 21.12
N GLU A 237 -5.62 -19.99 20.66
CA GLU A 237 -6.88 -19.61 21.31
C GLU A 237 -7.84 -20.80 21.43
N GLY A 238 -7.95 -21.60 20.37
CA GLY A 238 -8.73 -22.84 20.37
C GLY A 238 -8.23 -23.86 21.40
N ILE A 239 -6.91 -23.95 21.60
CA ILE A 239 -6.34 -24.81 22.67
C ILE A 239 -6.73 -24.26 24.04
N ALA A 240 -6.68 -22.95 24.27
CA ALA A 240 -7.11 -22.34 25.51
C ALA A 240 -8.59 -22.62 25.80
N ILE A 241 -9.46 -22.54 24.79
CA ILE A 241 -10.88 -22.90 24.93
C ILE A 241 -11.04 -24.39 25.29
N LYS A 242 -10.28 -25.29 24.67
CA LYS A 242 -10.31 -26.72 24.99
C LYS A 242 -9.78 -27.01 26.41
N ILE A 243 -8.77 -26.27 26.89
CA ILE A 243 -8.31 -26.36 28.29
C ILE A 243 -9.45 -25.99 29.28
N VAL A 244 -10.12 -24.88 29.03
CA VAL A 244 -11.19 -24.37 29.89
C VAL A 244 -12.40 -25.31 29.89
N ASN A 245 -12.74 -25.90 28.76
CA ASN A 245 -13.85 -26.82 28.60
C ASN A 245 -13.54 -28.25 29.14
N GLY A 246 -12.28 -28.55 29.48
CA GLY A 246 -11.85 -29.87 29.90
C GLY A 246 -11.71 -30.90 28.77
N ASP A 247 -11.72 -30.45 27.53
CA ASP A 247 -11.65 -31.26 26.30
C ASP A 247 -10.17 -31.50 25.86
N ILE A 248 -9.33 -31.82 26.87
CA ILE A 248 -7.88 -31.92 26.68
C ILE A 248 -7.30 -33.06 27.54
N PRO A 249 -6.19 -33.69 27.14
CA PRO A 249 -5.55 -34.71 27.98
C PRO A 249 -5.16 -34.17 29.37
N PRO A 250 -5.21 -35.01 30.42
CA PRO A 250 -4.97 -34.60 31.83
C PRO A 250 -3.62 -33.87 32.03
N VAL A 251 -2.60 -34.15 31.20
CA VAL A 251 -1.29 -33.50 31.28
C VAL A 251 -1.33 -32.00 30.98
N LEU A 252 -2.37 -31.54 30.31
CA LEU A 252 -2.53 -30.12 29.91
C LEU A 252 -3.74 -29.45 30.61
N ALA A 253 -4.51 -30.19 31.41
CA ALA A 253 -5.75 -29.68 32.00
C ALA A 253 -5.54 -28.46 32.95
N ASP A 254 -4.41 -28.45 33.67
CA ASP A 254 -4.10 -27.39 34.64
C ASP A 254 -3.14 -26.32 34.06
N LYS A 255 -2.88 -26.37 32.73
CA LYS A 255 -1.95 -25.44 32.09
C LYS A 255 -2.62 -24.08 31.78
N LYS A 256 -1.82 -23.04 31.86
CA LYS A 256 -2.18 -21.67 31.47
C LYS A 256 -1.41 -21.29 30.23
N LEU A 257 -2.10 -20.78 29.23
CA LEU A 257 -1.51 -20.22 28.00
C LEU A 257 -1.36 -18.72 28.13
N ILE A 258 -0.13 -18.21 28.10
CA ILE A 258 0.16 -16.80 28.22
C ILE A 258 0.87 -16.34 26.95
N SER A 259 0.26 -15.40 26.23
CA SER A 259 0.87 -14.74 25.08
C SER A 259 1.84 -13.68 25.54
N LEU A 260 3.08 -13.73 25.06
CA LEU A 260 4.12 -12.77 25.39
C LEU A 260 4.18 -11.69 24.31
N ASP A 261 3.91 -10.44 24.69
CA ASP A 261 4.06 -9.28 23.80
C ASP A 261 5.47 -8.70 23.90
N LEU A 262 6.30 -9.00 22.91
CA LEU A 262 7.67 -8.49 22.82
C LEU A 262 7.73 -6.98 22.63
N GLY A 263 6.73 -6.40 21.96
CA GLY A 263 6.64 -4.96 21.75
C GLY A 263 6.52 -4.23 23.09
N SER A 264 5.68 -4.72 23.98
CA SER A 264 5.48 -4.17 25.34
C SER A 264 6.73 -4.32 26.21
N ILE A 265 7.49 -5.40 26.08
CA ILE A 265 8.74 -5.59 26.84
C ILE A 265 9.81 -4.57 26.42
N VAL A 266 9.89 -4.25 25.14
CA VAL A 266 10.82 -3.24 24.59
C VAL A 266 10.33 -1.82 24.88
N ALA A 267 9.01 -1.60 24.93
CA ALA A 267 8.44 -0.29 25.17
C ALA A 267 8.88 0.26 26.53
N GLY A 268 9.37 1.50 26.55
CA GLY A 268 9.82 2.17 27.75
C GLY A 268 11.21 1.75 28.28
N THR A 269 11.93 0.83 27.61
CA THR A 269 13.32 0.55 27.94
C THR A 269 14.23 1.58 27.26
N LYS A 270 15.03 2.30 28.03
CA LYS A 270 16.01 3.27 27.51
C LYS A 270 17.33 2.61 27.12
N TYR A 271 17.67 1.49 27.73
CA TYR A 271 18.93 0.78 27.55
C TYR A 271 18.69 -0.70 27.28
N ARG A 272 19.57 -1.30 26.47
CA ARG A 272 19.59 -2.74 26.18
C ARG A 272 19.54 -3.60 27.45
N GLY A 273 20.21 -3.18 28.52
CA GLY A 273 20.26 -3.89 29.80
C GLY A 273 18.91 -3.96 30.52
N ASP A 274 18.00 -3.01 30.31
CA ASP A 274 16.68 -3.02 30.93
C ASP A 274 15.78 -4.07 30.28
N PHE A 275 15.81 -4.14 28.96
CA PHE A 275 15.12 -5.20 28.21
C PHE A 275 15.65 -6.61 28.61
N GLU A 276 16.98 -6.77 28.68
CA GLU A 276 17.59 -8.04 29.08
C GLU A 276 17.18 -8.45 30.49
N LYS A 277 17.13 -7.49 31.43
CA LYS A 277 16.65 -7.73 32.80
C LYS A 277 15.19 -8.16 32.85
N ARG A 278 14.30 -7.44 32.13
CA ARG A 278 12.85 -7.78 32.07
C ARG A 278 12.64 -9.16 31.48
N LEU A 279 13.24 -9.45 30.33
CA LEU A 279 13.12 -10.76 29.69
C LEU A 279 13.67 -11.88 30.55
N LYS A 280 14.81 -11.68 31.21
CA LYS A 280 15.38 -12.65 32.16
C LYS A 280 14.46 -12.91 33.35
N SER A 281 13.82 -11.86 33.87
CA SER A 281 12.86 -11.96 34.96
C SER A 281 11.65 -12.81 34.55
N ILE A 282 11.07 -12.56 33.36
CA ILE A 282 9.97 -13.35 32.77
C ILE A 282 10.39 -14.81 32.59
N ILE A 283 11.58 -15.07 32.01
CA ILE A 283 12.08 -16.44 31.79
C ILE A 283 12.22 -17.19 33.11
N ASN A 284 12.78 -16.54 34.14
CA ASN A 284 12.94 -17.16 35.47
C ASN A 284 11.60 -17.44 36.14
N GLU A 285 10.63 -16.55 36.01
CA GLU A 285 9.29 -16.74 36.52
C GLU A 285 8.60 -17.93 35.83
N VAL A 286 8.60 -17.99 34.50
CA VAL A 286 8.03 -19.12 33.77
C VAL A 286 8.72 -20.43 34.08
N ALA A 287 10.04 -20.43 34.25
CA ALA A 287 10.80 -21.63 34.68
C ALA A 287 10.42 -22.12 36.08
N SER A 288 9.97 -21.23 36.97
CA SER A 288 9.45 -21.61 38.31
C SER A 288 8.00 -22.03 38.29
N ARG A 289 7.27 -21.80 37.19
CA ARG A 289 5.83 -22.10 37.04
C ARG A 289 5.59 -23.14 35.94
N PRO A 290 5.68 -24.42 36.27
CA PRO A 290 5.49 -25.50 35.29
C PRO A 290 4.07 -25.57 34.72
N ASP A 291 3.10 -24.87 35.30
CA ASP A 291 1.74 -24.70 34.82
C ASP A 291 1.62 -23.77 33.61
N VAL A 292 2.64 -22.96 33.32
CA VAL A 292 2.60 -21.96 32.25
C VAL A 292 3.19 -22.51 30.94
N ILE A 293 2.49 -22.27 29.85
CA ILE A 293 2.97 -22.42 28.47
C ILE A 293 2.98 -21.05 27.81
N LEU A 294 4.14 -20.62 27.31
CA LEU A 294 4.26 -19.36 26.60
C LEU A 294 3.77 -19.51 25.16
N PHE A 295 3.03 -18.52 24.69
CA PHE A 295 2.78 -18.32 23.26
C PHE A 295 3.56 -17.10 22.79
N ILE A 296 4.30 -17.26 21.71
CA ILE A 296 5.09 -16.19 21.10
C ILE A 296 4.70 -16.11 19.63
N ASP A 297 3.90 -15.10 19.31
CA ASP A 297 3.60 -14.80 17.92
C ASP A 297 4.78 -14.07 17.27
N GLU A 298 4.88 -14.17 15.96
CA GLU A 298 6.02 -13.64 15.21
C GLU A 298 7.38 -14.01 15.85
N PHE A 299 7.57 -15.28 16.17
CA PHE A 299 8.77 -15.80 16.86
C PHE A 299 10.10 -15.34 16.25
N HIS A 300 10.09 -15.00 14.97
CA HIS A 300 11.23 -14.45 14.25
C HIS A 300 11.71 -13.11 14.80
N THR A 301 10.85 -12.31 15.41
CA THR A 301 11.21 -11.02 16.00
C THR A 301 12.18 -11.16 17.16
N ILE A 302 12.15 -12.32 17.86
CA ILE A 302 13.10 -12.64 18.95
C ILE A 302 14.52 -12.90 18.43
N VAL A 303 14.62 -13.52 17.24
CA VAL A 303 15.88 -14.06 16.71
C VAL A 303 16.47 -13.18 15.61
N GLY A 304 15.63 -12.40 14.93
CA GLY A 304 15.94 -11.83 13.62
C GLY A 304 16.48 -10.41 13.59
N ALA A 305 16.65 -9.76 14.68
CA ALA A 305 17.11 -8.37 14.70
C ALA A 305 18.66 -8.21 14.54
N GLY A 306 19.36 -9.20 14.00
CA GLY A 306 20.83 -9.28 13.90
C GLY A 306 21.45 -8.82 12.57
N GLY A 307 21.00 -7.69 11.99
CA GLY A 307 21.57 -7.18 10.72
C GLY A 307 22.22 -5.80 10.75
N ALA A 308 21.98 -5.00 11.77
CA ALA A 308 22.63 -3.71 11.98
C ALA A 308 23.13 -3.62 13.43
N SER A 309 24.30 -3.06 13.64
CA SER A 309 24.95 -2.92 14.93
C SER A 309 24.00 -2.42 16.02
N GLY A 310 23.52 -3.32 16.90
CA GLY A 310 22.70 -2.94 18.05
C GLY A 310 21.43 -3.74 18.30
N SER A 311 21.12 -4.77 17.50
CA SER A 311 19.88 -5.52 17.64
C SER A 311 19.88 -6.47 18.86
N LEU A 312 18.73 -6.46 19.53
CA LEU A 312 18.40 -7.25 20.72
C LEU A 312 18.40 -8.74 20.39
N ASP A 313 19.37 -9.49 20.91
CA ASP A 313 19.44 -10.95 20.73
C ASP A 313 18.71 -11.65 21.89
N ALA A 314 17.39 -11.49 21.93
CA ALA A 314 16.55 -12.17 22.92
C ALA A 314 16.57 -13.69 22.79
N ALA A 315 16.91 -14.21 21.60
CA ALA A 315 17.04 -15.63 21.37
C ALA A 315 18.13 -16.28 22.22
N ASN A 316 19.27 -15.62 22.40
CA ASN A 316 20.36 -16.16 23.22
C ASN A 316 19.98 -16.27 24.69
N MET A 317 18.99 -15.53 25.15
CA MET A 317 18.47 -15.62 26.53
C MET A 317 17.45 -16.76 26.68
N LEU A 318 16.62 -17.00 25.67
CA LEU A 318 15.64 -18.09 25.67
C LEU A 318 16.26 -19.45 25.40
N LYS A 319 17.30 -19.53 24.55
CA LYS A 319 17.94 -20.79 24.15
C LYS A 319 18.36 -21.70 25.34
N PRO A 320 18.99 -21.20 26.43
CA PRO A 320 19.37 -22.05 27.55
C PRO A 320 18.15 -22.66 28.26
N ALA A 321 17.09 -21.91 28.49
CA ALA A 321 15.88 -22.37 29.16
C ALA A 321 15.11 -23.37 28.32
N LEU A 322 14.96 -23.12 27.01
CA LEU A 322 14.40 -24.06 26.04
C LEU A 322 15.27 -25.32 25.90
N ALA A 323 16.60 -25.17 26.01
CA ALA A 323 17.54 -26.28 25.87
C ALA A 323 17.46 -27.25 27.06
N ARG A 324 17.29 -26.74 28.28
CA ARG A 324 17.11 -27.56 29.48
C ARG A 324 15.70 -28.15 29.58
N GLY A 325 14.72 -27.54 28.90
CA GLY A 325 13.31 -27.91 29.02
C GLY A 325 12.63 -27.27 30.22
N ASP A 326 13.24 -26.19 30.76
CA ASP A 326 12.72 -25.46 31.91
C ASP A 326 11.42 -24.67 31.55
N ILE A 327 11.23 -24.38 30.27
CA ILE A 327 10.06 -23.65 29.75
C ILE A 327 9.44 -24.42 28.57
N GLN A 328 8.11 -24.36 28.47
CA GLN A 328 7.35 -24.81 27.31
C GLN A 328 6.88 -23.59 26.50
N CYS A 329 7.02 -23.66 25.19
CA CYS A 329 6.69 -22.55 24.30
C CYS A 329 5.98 -23.04 23.04
N ILE A 330 4.94 -22.33 22.61
CA ILE A 330 4.33 -22.42 21.29
C ILE A 330 4.83 -21.21 20.50
N GLY A 331 5.48 -21.41 19.38
CA GLY A 331 5.87 -20.30 18.48
C GLY A 331 4.98 -20.26 17.27
N ALA A 332 4.80 -19.06 16.69
CA ALA A 332 4.18 -18.88 15.38
C ALA A 332 5.07 -18.02 14.49
N THR A 333 5.20 -18.38 13.21
CA THR A 333 6.03 -17.62 12.24
C THR A 333 5.63 -17.96 10.81
N THR A 334 6.20 -17.24 9.83
CA THR A 334 6.05 -17.58 8.41
C THR A 334 7.07 -18.62 7.95
N MET A 335 6.84 -19.25 6.78
CA MET A 335 7.75 -20.27 6.23
C MET A 335 9.13 -19.68 5.91
N ASP A 336 9.16 -18.48 5.33
CA ASP A 336 10.41 -17.85 4.93
C ASP A 336 11.26 -17.46 6.13
N GLU A 337 10.62 -16.96 7.18
CA GLU A 337 11.31 -16.59 8.42
C GLU A 337 11.74 -17.82 9.21
N PHE A 338 10.92 -18.87 9.22
CA PHE A 338 11.32 -20.16 9.82
C PHE A 338 12.61 -20.69 9.19
N ARG A 339 12.69 -20.70 7.85
CA ARG A 339 13.91 -21.15 7.12
C ARG A 339 15.11 -20.24 7.37
N LYS A 340 14.90 -18.92 7.40
CA LYS A 340 16.00 -17.96 7.58
C LYS A 340 16.58 -17.97 8.98
N ILE A 341 15.79 -18.27 9.98
CA ILE A 341 16.08 -18.01 11.38
C ILE A 341 16.13 -19.28 12.20
N VAL A 342 15.07 -20.10 12.20
CA VAL A 342 14.98 -21.29 13.07
C VAL A 342 15.77 -22.46 12.51
N GLU A 343 15.64 -22.78 11.22
CA GLU A 343 16.37 -23.88 10.58
C GLU A 343 17.88 -23.64 10.55
N LYS A 344 18.34 -22.37 10.48
CA LYS A 344 19.77 -22.06 10.51
C LYS A 344 20.36 -22.17 11.90
N ASP A 345 19.55 -22.07 12.94
CA ASP A 345 19.97 -22.20 14.32
C ASP A 345 19.77 -23.62 14.84
N GLY A 346 20.83 -24.42 14.80
CA GLY A 346 20.75 -25.83 15.20
C GLY A 346 20.33 -26.07 16.66
N ALA A 347 20.38 -25.05 17.54
CA ALA A 347 19.91 -25.16 18.90
C ALA A 347 18.38 -25.04 18.96
N LEU A 348 17.79 -24.13 18.19
CA LEU A 348 16.33 -23.96 18.08
C LEU A 348 15.70 -25.09 17.29
N ASP A 349 16.25 -25.48 16.16
CA ASP A 349 15.72 -26.56 15.32
C ASP A 349 15.57 -27.90 16.10
N ARG A 350 16.50 -28.17 17.00
CA ARG A 350 16.43 -29.38 17.85
C ARG A 350 15.38 -29.30 18.95
N ARG A 351 14.79 -28.14 19.22
CA ARG A 351 13.84 -27.89 20.31
C ARG A 351 12.42 -27.68 19.84
N PHE A 352 12.28 -27.09 18.65
CA PHE A 352 10.97 -26.88 18.06
C PHE A 352 10.57 -28.00 17.10
N GLN A 353 9.28 -28.32 17.09
CA GLN A 353 8.67 -29.22 16.13
C GLN A 353 7.75 -28.42 15.23
N LYS A 354 8.08 -28.36 13.96
CA LYS A 354 7.31 -27.67 12.93
C LYS A 354 5.94 -28.34 12.72
N ILE A 355 4.91 -27.49 12.65
CA ILE A 355 3.54 -27.80 12.24
C ILE A 355 3.18 -26.84 11.10
N MET A 356 2.83 -27.37 9.94
CA MET A 356 2.36 -26.57 8.82
C MET A 356 0.90 -26.19 9.04
N VAL A 357 0.59 -24.90 8.87
CA VAL A 357 -0.77 -24.37 8.90
C VAL A 357 -1.08 -23.85 7.50
N GLU A 358 -1.88 -24.61 6.79
CA GLU A 358 -2.28 -24.27 5.44
C GLU A 358 -3.49 -23.31 5.45
N HIS A 359 -3.70 -22.59 4.34
CA HIS A 359 -4.90 -21.76 4.16
C HIS A 359 -6.16 -22.62 4.08
N THR A 360 -7.27 -22.09 4.54
CA THR A 360 -8.56 -22.78 4.50
C THR A 360 -9.15 -22.72 3.10
N ASP A 361 -9.90 -23.76 2.72
CA ASP A 361 -10.69 -23.74 1.50
C ASP A 361 -11.96 -22.87 1.64
N ILE A 362 -12.66 -22.66 0.54
CA ILE A 362 -13.86 -21.82 0.50
C ILE A 362 -14.95 -22.33 1.46
N GLN A 363 -15.18 -23.65 1.51
CA GLN A 363 -16.27 -24.22 2.33
C GLN A 363 -15.96 -24.12 3.84
N HIS A 364 -14.73 -24.42 4.22
CA HIS A 364 -14.30 -24.24 5.62
C HIS A 364 -14.34 -22.77 6.02
N SER A 365 -13.91 -21.86 5.13
CA SER A 365 -13.97 -20.42 5.42
C SER A 365 -15.41 -19.92 5.58
N ILE A 366 -16.38 -20.39 4.80
CA ILE A 366 -17.80 -20.07 5.00
C ILE A 366 -18.26 -20.55 6.37
N SER A 367 -17.91 -21.78 6.75
CA SER A 367 -18.27 -22.33 8.06
C SER A 367 -17.66 -21.57 9.23
N ILE A 368 -16.42 -21.05 9.06
CA ILE A 368 -15.77 -20.17 10.04
C ILE A 368 -16.56 -18.87 10.20
N LEU A 369 -16.87 -18.20 9.10
CA LEU A 369 -17.60 -16.93 9.12
C LEU A 369 -19.02 -17.09 9.66
N GLU A 370 -19.71 -18.19 9.36
CA GLU A 370 -21.04 -18.49 9.91
C GLU A 370 -21.02 -18.61 11.46
N LYS A 371 -19.96 -19.15 12.04
CA LYS A 371 -19.82 -19.23 13.49
C LYS A 371 -19.37 -17.92 14.13
N LEU A 372 -18.53 -17.14 13.44
CA LEU A 372 -18.11 -15.81 13.90
C LEU A 372 -19.21 -14.76 13.75
N LYS A 373 -20.16 -14.99 12.84
CA LYS A 373 -21.25 -14.08 12.49
C LYS A 373 -21.90 -13.42 13.69
N THR A 374 -22.27 -14.19 14.73
CA THR A 374 -23.00 -13.70 15.90
C THR A 374 -22.20 -12.62 16.66
N ASN A 375 -20.89 -12.78 16.79
CA ASN A 375 -20.04 -11.82 17.49
C ASN A 375 -19.96 -10.49 16.73
N TYR A 376 -19.83 -10.54 15.39
CA TYR A 376 -19.83 -9.37 14.54
C TYR A 376 -21.21 -8.70 14.42
N GLU A 377 -22.30 -9.48 14.44
CA GLU A 377 -23.68 -8.95 14.48
C GLU A 377 -23.91 -8.13 15.76
N ILE A 378 -23.46 -8.63 16.91
CA ILE A 378 -23.56 -7.94 18.21
C ILE A 378 -22.68 -6.67 18.19
N HIS A 379 -21.44 -6.78 17.70
CA HIS A 379 -20.50 -5.65 17.69
C HIS A 379 -20.98 -4.49 16.83
N HIS A 380 -21.44 -4.78 15.62
CA HIS A 380 -21.88 -3.75 14.65
C HIS A 380 -23.37 -3.41 14.75
N ASN A 381 -24.15 -4.16 15.54
CA ASN A 381 -25.61 -4.04 15.62
C ASN A 381 -26.25 -4.14 14.22
N VAL A 382 -25.90 -5.20 13.47
CA VAL A 382 -26.37 -5.54 12.13
C VAL A 382 -26.72 -7.01 12.05
N THR A 383 -27.36 -7.44 10.95
CA THR A 383 -27.63 -8.85 10.65
C THR A 383 -27.02 -9.19 9.30
N TYR A 384 -26.23 -10.27 9.20
CA TYR A 384 -25.67 -10.72 7.93
C TYR A 384 -26.61 -11.75 7.29
N THR A 385 -26.90 -11.59 5.99
CA THR A 385 -27.59 -12.64 5.24
C THR A 385 -26.60 -13.77 4.92
N ARG A 386 -27.11 -14.97 4.63
CA ARG A 386 -26.25 -16.10 4.24
C ARG A 386 -25.49 -15.80 2.95
N GLU A 387 -26.17 -15.15 2.01
CA GLU A 387 -25.58 -14.72 0.75
C GLU A 387 -24.44 -13.71 0.96
N ALA A 388 -24.54 -12.85 1.99
CA ALA A 388 -23.46 -11.92 2.35
C ALA A 388 -22.25 -12.66 2.88
N ILE A 389 -22.41 -13.68 3.73
CA ILE A 389 -21.31 -14.50 4.24
C ILE A 389 -20.61 -15.27 3.10
N GLU A 390 -21.39 -15.92 2.24
CA GLU A 390 -20.84 -16.58 1.05
C GLU A 390 -20.11 -15.59 0.12
N ALA A 391 -20.65 -14.38 -0.03
CA ALA A 391 -20.04 -13.32 -0.81
C ALA A 391 -18.70 -12.85 -0.23
N CYS A 392 -18.61 -12.68 1.11
CA CYS A 392 -17.36 -12.32 1.79
C CYS A 392 -16.23 -13.31 1.42
N VAL A 393 -16.50 -14.60 1.45
CA VAL A 393 -15.49 -15.62 1.15
C VAL A 393 -15.19 -15.69 -0.36
N ARG A 394 -16.20 -15.82 -1.20
CA ARG A 394 -16.01 -16.02 -2.64
C ARG A 394 -15.42 -14.79 -3.32
N MET A 395 -15.86 -13.60 -2.92
CA MET A 395 -15.37 -12.36 -3.53
C MET A 395 -13.97 -12.01 -3.02
N SER A 396 -13.69 -12.19 -1.72
CA SER A 396 -12.33 -11.98 -1.21
C SER A 396 -11.32 -12.96 -1.82
N GLU A 397 -11.69 -14.24 -1.99
CA GLU A 397 -10.84 -15.23 -2.64
C GLU A 397 -10.56 -14.86 -4.11
N ARG A 398 -11.57 -14.37 -4.81
CA ARG A 398 -11.45 -14.00 -6.22
C ARG A 398 -10.68 -12.71 -6.45
N TYR A 399 -10.85 -11.72 -5.58
CA TYR A 399 -10.43 -10.34 -5.85
C TYR A 399 -9.26 -9.87 -4.95
N ILE A 400 -9.05 -10.47 -3.77
CA ILE A 400 -7.94 -10.17 -2.86
C ILE A 400 -6.91 -11.29 -2.95
N THR A 401 -5.80 -11.03 -3.64
CA THR A 401 -4.78 -12.06 -3.97
C THR A 401 -3.53 -11.99 -3.09
N ASP A 402 -3.36 -10.93 -2.31
CA ASP A 402 -2.20 -10.67 -1.46
C ASP A 402 -2.34 -11.20 -0.03
N ARG A 403 -3.51 -11.73 0.32
CA ARG A 403 -3.82 -12.31 1.64
C ARG A 403 -4.49 -13.67 1.52
N CYS A 404 -4.42 -14.46 2.59
CA CYS A 404 -4.99 -15.80 2.63
C CYS A 404 -6.39 -15.83 3.28
N LEU A 405 -7.17 -16.85 2.95
CA LEU A 405 -8.36 -17.20 3.71
C LEU A 405 -7.95 -17.86 5.06
N PRO A 406 -8.70 -17.63 6.15
CA PRO A 406 -9.99 -16.93 6.24
C PRO A 406 -9.89 -15.42 6.47
N ASP A 407 -8.72 -14.89 6.81
CA ASP A 407 -8.48 -13.52 7.28
C ASP A 407 -9.09 -12.44 6.36
N LYS A 408 -8.78 -12.49 5.05
CA LYS A 408 -9.34 -11.54 4.08
C LYS A 408 -10.87 -11.56 3.98
N ALA A 409 -11.52 -12.69 4.31
CA ALA A 409 -12.96 -12.79 4.30
C ALA A 409 -13.57 -12.27 5.61
N ILE A 410 -12.87 -12.43 6.72
CA ILE A 410 -13.23 -11.84 8.03
C ILE A 410 -13.14 -10.33 7.95
N ASP A 411 -12.04 -9.78 7.40
CA ASP A 411 -11.89 -8.34 7.16
C ASP A 411 -13.04 -7.77 6.31
N ALA A 412 -13.39 -8.47 5.22
CA ALA A 412 -14.49 -8.04 4.36
C ALA A 412 -15.85 -8.05 5.09
N MET A 413 -16.08 -9.02 5.98
CA MET A 413 -17.29 -9.12 6.81
C MET A 413 -17.33 -7.97 7.83
N ASP A 414 -16.23 -7.72 8.53
CA ASP A 414 -16.10 -6.67 9.53
C ASP A 414 -16.34 -5.27 8.91
N GLU A 415 -15.67 -4.97 7.80
CA GLU A 415 -15.81 -3.69 7.11
C GLU A 415 -17.21 -3.49 6.53
N ALA A 416 -17.86 -4.57 6.04
CA ALA A 416 -19.24 -4.51 5.56
C ALA A 416 -20.23 -4.20 6.68
N GLY A 417 -20.06 -4.82 7.85
CA GLY A 417 -20.85 -4.53 9.05
C GLY A 417 -20.70 -3.08 9.51
N SER A 418 -19.47 -2.62 9.59
CA SER A 418 -19.14 -1.24 9.94
C SER A 418 -19.78 -0.23 8.96
N MET A 419 -19.69 -0.48 7.65
CA MET A 419 -20.28 0.39 6.63
C MET A 419 -21.81 0.47 6.77
N VAL A 420 -22.50 -0.65 6.95
CA VAL A 420 -23.96 -0.69 7.09
C VAL A 420 -24.40 0.01 8.38
N ARG A 421 -23.70 -0.17 9.48
CA ARG A 421 -23.93 0.56 10.72
C ARG A 421 -23.80 2.08 10.55
N LEU A 422 -22.78 2.54 9.84
CA LEU A 422 -22.58 3.98 9.57
C LEU A 422 -23.68 4.57 8.69
N LYS A 423 -24.20 3.79 7.72
CA LYS A 423 -25.35 4.22 6.91
C LYS A 423 -26.66 4.31 7.70
N ASN A 424 -26.85 3.45 8.71
CA ASN A 424 -28.08 3.31 9.48
C ASN A 424 -27.85 3.33 11.01
N PRO A 425 -27.38 4.43 11.60
CA PRO A 425 -26.95 4.45 13.01
C PRO A 425 -28.06 4.20 14.04
N LYS A 426 -29.34 4.31 13.64
CA LYS A 426 -30.53 4.19 14.54
C LYS A 426 -31.34 2.91 14.37
N LYS A 427 -31.02 2.04 13.40
CA LYS A 427 -31.77 0.80 13.12
C LYS A 427 -30.80 -0.35 12.90
N ASN A 428 -31.20 -1.57 13.30
CA ASN A 428 -30.48 -2.78 12.90
C ASN A 428 -30.46 -2.86 11.37
N GLY A 429 -29.27 -2.73 10.78
CA GLY A 429 -29.07 -2.84 9.35
C GLY A 429 -28.90 -4.29 8.94
N THR A 430 -29.30 -4.63 7.72
CA THR A 430 -29.01 -5.95 7.14
C THR A 430 -27.90 -5.81 6.12
N VAL A 431 -26.83 -6.59 6.29
CA VAL A 431 -25.72 -6.66 5.36
C VAL A 431 -26.07 -7.65 4.25
N THR A 432 -26.04 -7.17 3.02
CA THR A 432 -26.36 -7.95 1.80
C THR A 432 -25.09 -8.27 1.00
N ALA A 433 -25.19 -9.18 0.03
CA ALA A 433 -24.11 -9.46 -0.90
C ALA A 433 -23.67 -8.21 -1.72
N GLU A 434 -24.59 -7.28 -1.96
CA GLU A 434 -24.28 -6.01 -2.65
C GLU A 434 -23.41 -5.09 -1.77
N ASP A 435 -23.68 -5.03 -0.45
CA ASP A 435 -22.85 -4.26 0.47
C ASP A 435 -21.42 -4.83 0.54
N VAL A 436 -21.30 -6.16 0.57
CA VAL A 436 -19.99 -6.83 0.48
C VAL A 436 -19.28 -6.49 -0.82
N ALA A 437 -20.00 -6.48 -1.95
CA ALA A 437 -19.46 -6.10 -3.25
C ALA A 437 -18.88 -4.67 -3.24
N VAL A 438 -19.57 -3.73 -2.60
CA VAL A 438 -19.09 -2.35 -2.43
C VAL A 438 -17.81 -2.30 -1.60
N ILE A 439 -17.72 -3.09 -0.54
CA ILE A 439 -16.50 -3.14 0.30
C ILE A 439 -15.32 -3.75 -0.47
N ILE A 440 -15.51 -4.91 -1.09
CA ILE A 440 -14.47 -5.54 -1.91
C ILE A 440 -13.98 -4.57 -3.01
N SER A 441 -14.91 -3.81 -3.60
CA SER A 441 -14.59 -2.75 -4.57
C SER A 441 -13.67 -1.68 -3.98
N LYS A 442 -13.92 -1.22 -2.74
CA LYS A 442 -13.09 -0.22 -2.07
C LYS A 442 -11.71 -0.78 -1.69
N MET A 443 -11.67 -2.01 -1.16
CA MET A 443 -10.43 -2.67 -0.77
C MET A 443 -9.49 -2.93 -1.96
N THR A 444 -10.07 -3.30 -3.12
CA THR A 444 -9.31 -3.72 -4.32
C THR A 444 -9.18 -2.64 -5.38
N GLY A 445 -9.96 -1.55 -5.29
CA GLY A 445 -10.05 -0.54 -6.34
C GLY A 445 -10.83 -1.00 -7.59
N ILE A 446 -11.50 -2.16 -7.55
CA ILE A 446 -12.31 -2.67 -8.64
C ILE A 446 -13.71 -2.05 -8.54
N PRO A 447 -14.27 -1.47 -9.61
CA PRO A 447 -15.60 -0.87 -9.56
C PRO A 447 -16.70 -1.84 -9.09
N SER A 448 -17.56 -1.38 -8.17
CA SER A 448 -18.60 -2.19 -7.50
C SER A 448 -19.64 -2.78 -8.49
N GLY A 449 -19.94 -2.08 -9.58
CA GLY A 449 -20.81 -2.59 -10.65
C GLY A 449 -20.35 -3.90 -11.28
N ARG A 450 -19.08 -4.29 -11.11
CA ARG A 450 -18.54 -5.56 -11.60
C ARG A 450 -18.66 -6.70 -10.64
N VAL A 451 -18.64 -6.39 -9.37
CA VAL A 451 -18.73 -7.40 -8.32
C VAL A 451 -20.18 -7.90 -8.23
N ALA A 452 -21.17 -7.05 -8.59
CA ALA A 452 -22.61 -7.33 -8.50
C ALA A 452 -23.30 -7.67 -9.81
N GLU A 453 -22.79 -7.22 -10.99
CA GLU A 453 -23.45 -7.45 -12.28
C GLU A 453 -23.14 -8.82 -12.91
N ASN A 454 -24.09 -9.31 -13.67
CA ASN A 454 -23.97 -10.51 -14.49
C ASN A 454 -22.90 -10.29 -15.59
N GLU A 455 -21.64 -10.58 -15.26
CA GLU A 455 -20.44 -10.40 -16.11
C GLU A 455 -20.67 -10.99 -17.52
N SER A 456 -21.49 -12.05 -17.59
CA SER A 456 -21.83 -12.73 -18.84
C SER A 456 -22.55 -11.83 -19.84
N SER A 457 -23.49 -10.97 -19.39
CA SER A 457 -24.22 -10.08 -20.29
C SER A 457 -23.34 -8.94 -20.85
N ARG A 458 -22.38 -8.44 -20.05
CA ARG A 458 -21.39 -7.45 -20.52
C ARG A 458 -20.44 -8.07 -21.54
N LEU A 459 -19.93 -9.27 -21.28
CA LEU A 459 -19.02 -9.97 -22.19
C LEU A 459 -19.67 -10.25 -23.54
N MET A 460 -20.97 -10.51 -23.58
CA MET A 460 -21.72 -10.68 -24.86
C MET A 460 -21.80 -9.39 -25.68
N LYS A 461 -21.97 -8.23 -25.04
CA LYS A 461 -22.04 -6.91 -25.69
C LYS A 461 -20.67 -6.31 -26.05
N MET A 462 -19.57 -6.87 -25.52
CA MET A 462 -18.22 -6.34 -25.68
C MET A 462 -17.83 -6.11 -27.13
N ASN A 463 -18.17 -7.06 -28.02
CA ASN A 463 -17.86 -6.97 -29.45
C ASN A 463 -18.48 -5.74 -30.10
N GLU A 464 -19.77 -5.51 -29.88
CA GLU A 464 -20.50 -4.37 -30.45
C GLU A 464 -19.94 -3.02 -29.95
N VAL A 465 -19.62 -2.93 -28.66
CA VAL A 465 -19.10 -1.71 -28.05
C VAL A 465 -17.71 -1.37 -28.59
N LEU A 466 -16.83 -2.36 -28.67
CA LEU A 466 -15.48 -2.15 -29.20
C LEU A 466 -15.50 -1.82 -30.69
N GLN A 467 -16.38 -2.44 -31.53
CA GLN A 467 -16.50 -2.11 -32.95
C GLN A 467 -16.99 -0.67 -33.20
N LYS A 468 -17.80 -0.10 -32.29
CA LYS A 468 -18.21 1.31 -32.38
C LYS A 468 -17.05 2.30 -32.09
N ARG A 469 -16.06 1.86 -31.33
CA ARG A 469 -14.90 2.70 -30.95
C ARG A 469 -13.70 2.53 -31.85
N ILE A 470 -13.49 1.32 -32.36
CA ILE A 470 -12.33 0.98 -33.20
C ILE A 470 -12.81 0.63 -34.59
N ILE A 471 -12.53 1.52 -35.52
CA ILE A 471 -12.99 1.42 -36.91
C ILE A 471 -12.01 0.59 -37.76
N GLY A 472 -12.52 -0.19 -38.69
CA GLY A 472 -11.73 -0.94 -39.67
C GLY A 472 -11.06 -2.22 -39.19
N GLN A 473 -11.28 -2.64 -37.91
CA GLN A 473 -10.56 -3.76 -37.27
C GLN A 473 -11.50 -4.87 -36.73
N SER A 474 -12.62 -5.14 -37.40
CA SER A 474 -13.64 -6.07 -36.90
C SER A 474 -13.13 -7.48 -36.63
N GLU A 475 -12.26 -8.04 -37.50
CA GLU A 475 -11.63 -9.37 -37.30
C GLU A 475 -10.70 -9.41 -36.09
N ALA A 476 -9.92 -8.36 -35.90
CA ALA A 476 -9.02 -8.22 -34.77
C ALA A 476 -9.78 -8.17 -33.44
N ILE A 477 -10.86 -7.38 -33.38
CA ILE A 477 -11.73 -7.24 -32.20
C ILE A 477 -12.40 -8.58 -31.87
N GLU A 478 -12.94 -9.26 -32.88
CA GLU A 478 -13.62 -10.54 -32.70
C GLU A 478 -12.72 -11.61 -32.08
N LYS A 479 -11.47 -11.74 -32.56
CA LYS A 479 -10.49 -12.66 -32.00
C LYS A 479 -10.18 -12.37 -30.53
N VAL A 480 -9.93 -11.11 -30.21
CA VAL A 480 -9.64 -10.69 -28.84
C VAL A 480 -10.83 -10.97 -27.92
N VAL A 481 -12.04 -10.59 -28.33
CA VAL A 481 -13.26 -10.80 -27.55
C VAL A 481 -13.52 -12.28 -27.31
N ARG A 482 -13.40 -13.12 -28.34
CA ARG A 482 -13.58 -14.58 -28.19
C ARG A 482 -12.56 -15.21 -27.23
N ALA A 483 -11.30 -14.79 -27.26
CA ALA A 483 -10.29 -15.28 -26.32
C ALA A 483 -10.59 -14.87 -24.87
N ILE A 484 -11.04 -13.64 -24.65
CA ILE A 484 -11.45 -13.16 -23.33
C ILE A 484 -12.69 -13.91 -22.84
N GLN A 485 -13.70 -14.09 -23.69
CA GLN A 485 -14.91 -14.85 -23.36
C GLN A 485 -14.59 -16.31 -22.99
N ARG A 486 -13.70 -16.97 -23.74
CA ARG A 486 -13.24 -18.34 -23.46
C ARG A 486 -12.60 -18.49 -22.09
N ASN A 487 -11.75 -17.52 -21.68
CA ASN A 487 -11.15 -17.50 -20.36
C ASN A 487 -12.20 -17.30 -19.26
N ARG A 488 -13.09 -16.32 -19.44
CA ARG A 488 -14.11 -15.98 -18.44
C ARG A 488 -15.22 -17.04 -18.30
N ALA A 489 -15.40 -17.87 -19.30
CA ALA A 489 -16.27 -19.04 -19.24
C ALA A 489 -15.66 -20.21 -18.40
N GLY A 490 -14.45 -20.05 -17.87
CA GLY A 490 -13.80 -21.07 -17.05
C GLY A 490 -13.21 -22.25 -17.84
N ILE A 491 -13.11 -22.14 -19.16
CA ILE A 491 -12.60 -23.22 -20.03
C ILE A 491 -11.04 -23.18 -20.10
N LYS A 492 -10.45 -22.01 -19.88
CA LYS A 492 -8.99 -21.85 -19.85
C LYS A 492 -8.45 -22.14 -18.45
N ASP A 493 -7.18 -22.57 -18.39
CA ASP A 493 -6.43 -22.78 -17.14
C ASP A 493 -6.48 -21.51 -16.25
N PRO A 494 -7.02 -21.57 -15.02
CA PRO A 494 -7.14 -20.43 -14.13
C PRO A 494 -5.77 -19.93 -13.63
N GLY A 495 -4.72 -20.70 -13.82
CA GLY A 495 -3.33 -20.33 -13.49
C GLY A 495 -2.75 -19.28 -14.42
N LYS A 496 -3.33 -19.03 -15.60
CA LYS A 496 -2.80 -18.14 -16.64
C LYS A 496 -3.48 -16.77 -16.66
N PRO A 497 -2.87 -15.72 -17.29
CA PRO A 497 -3.51 -14.44 -17.52
C PRO A 497 -4.86 -14.57 -18.25
N ILE A 498 -5.76 -13.58 -18.10
CA ILE A 498 -7.06 -13.54 -18.79
C ILE A 498 -6.86 -13.69 -20.30
N GLY A 499 -5.88 -13.00 -20.86
CA GLY A 499 -5.52 -13.12 -22.26
C GLY A 499 -4.14 -12.60 -22.54
N THR A 500 -3.45 -13.26 -23.45
CA THR A 500 -2.11 -12.86 -23.93
C THR A 500 -2.20 -12.66 -25.44
N PHE A 501 -2.01 -11.44 -25.89
CA PHE A 501 -2.23 -11.07 -27.28
C PHE A 501 -0.97 -10.46 -27.90
N LEU A 502 -0.72 -10.80 -29.15
CA LEU A 502 0.35 -10.20 -29.94
C LEU A 502 -0.29 -9.49 -31.15
N PHE A 503 -0.24 -8.15 -31.14
CA PHE A 503 -0.85 -7.28 -32.13
C PHE A 503 0.16 -6.90 -33.22
N PHE A 504 -0.09 -7.30 -34.44
CA PHE A 504 0.72 -7.02 -35.61
C PHE A 504 0.04 -6.03 -36.56
N GLY A 505 0.80 -5.19 -37.20
CA GLY A 505 0.29 -4.31 -38.26
C GLY A 505 1.03 -2.97 -38.33
N PRO A 506 0.72 -2.16 -39.35
CA PRO A 506 1.33 -0.84 -39.55
C PRO A 506 1.16 0.09 -38.36
N THR A 507 1.93 1.15 -38.34
CA THR A 507 1.78 2.22 -37.34
C THR A 507 0.46 2.98 -37.56
N GLY A 508 -0.19 3.42 -36.48
CA GLY A 508 -1.38 4.27 -36.57
C GLY A 508 -2.70 3.57 -36.96
N VAL A 509 -2.78 2.23 -36.94
CA VAL A 509 -3.99 1.45 -37.28
C VAL A 509 -4.90 1.16 -36.09
N GLY A 510 -4.54 1.60 -34.86
CA GLY A 510 -5.39 1.48 -33.68
C GLY A 510 -4.98 0.41 -32.69
N LYS A 511 -3.77 -0.19 -32.76
CA LYS A 511 -3.29 -1.22 -31.80
C LYS A 511 -3.37 -0.77 -30.34
N THR A 512 -2.74 0.36 -30.04
CA THR A 512 -2.75 0.95 -28.69
C THR A 512 -4.14 1.43 -28.27
N GLN A 513 -4.96 1.91 -29.22
CA GLN A 513 -6.33 2.35 -28.94
C GLN A 513 -7.23 1.19 -28.57
N LEU A 514 -7.06 0.01 -29.20
CA LEU A 514 -7.79 -1.19 -28.80
C LEU A 514 -7.41 -1.62 -27.36
N ALA A 515 -6.13 -1.57 -27.00
CA ALA A 515 -5.68 -1.86 -25.65
C ALA A 515 -6.33 -0.92 -24.60
N LYS A 516 -6.39 0.38 -24.89
CA LYS A 516 -7.07 1.38 -24.06
C LYS A 516 -8.56 1.10 -23.94
N SER A 517 -9.25 0.82 -25.05
CA SER A 517 -10.67 0.51 -25.05
C SER A 517 -10.99 -0.78 -24.30
N ILE A 518 -10.10 -1.77 -24.32
CA ILE A 518 -10.22 -2.99 -23.51
C ILE A 518 -10.05 -2.66 -22.02
N ALA A 519 -9.07 -1.83 -21.65
CA ALA A 519 -8.86 -1.40 -20.27
C ALA A 519 -10.10 -0.64 -19.75
N GLU A 520 -10.63 0.30 -20.50
CA GLU A 520 -11.82 1.04 -20.13
C GLU A 520 -13.06 0.12 -20.06
N TYR A 521 -13.25 -0.78 -21.02
CA TYR A 521 -14.41 -1.67 -21.02
C TYR A 521 -14.35 -2.72 -19.92
N LEU A 522 -13.21 -3.37 -19.70
CA LEU A 522 -13.05 -4.43 -18.72
C LEU A 522 -12.63 -3.90 -17.33
N PHE A 523 -11.94 -2.80 -17.24
CA PHE A 523 -11.40 -2.24 -15.99
C PHE A 523 -11.88 -0.81 -15.71
N ASP A 524 -12.96 -0.35 -16.39
CA ASP A 524 -13.74 0.91 -16.24
C ASP A 524 -12.91 2.20 -16.29
N SER A 525 -11.61 2.11 -16.55
CA SER A 525 -10.74 3.28 -16.73
C SER A 525 -9.59 2.95 -17.69
N GLU A 526 -9.25 3.90 -18.57
CA GLU A 526 -8.02 3.84 -19.36
C GLU A 526 -6.77 3.86 -18.49
N GLU A 527 -6.84 4.40 -17.27
CA GLU A 527 -5.74 4.44 -16.30
C GLU A 527 -5.36 3.06 -15.73
N ASN A 528 -6.26 2.08 -15.88
CA ASN A 528 -5.98 0.69 -15.54
C ASN A 528 -5.21 -0.02 -16.67
N MET A 529 -4.40 0.74 -17.41
CA MET A 529 -3.45 0.25 -18.39
C MET A 529 -2.02 0.62 -17.98
N ILE A 530 -1.18 -0.40 -17.81
CA ILE A 530 0.26 -0.25 -17.59
C ILE A 530 0.93 -0.29 -18.95
N ARG A 531 1.46 0.83 -19.43
CA ARG A 531 2.19 0.89 -20.69
C ARG A 531 3.69 0.92 -20.43
N LEU A 532 4.42 0.07 -21.14
CA LEU A 532 5.87 0.00 -21.17
C LEU A 532 6.33 0.01 -22.63
N ASP A 533 7.26 0.90 -22.97
CA ASP A 533 7.89 0.97 -24.29
C ASP A 533 9.15 0.10 -24.28
N MET A 534 9.14 -0.95 -25.08
CA MET A 534 10.24 -1.91 -25.11
C MET A 534 11.52 -1.37 -25.76
N SER A 535 11.46 -0.22 -26.39
CA SER A 535 12.66 0.49 -26.85
C SER A 535 13.55 0.98 -25.70
N GLU A 536 12.99 1.14 -24.49
CA GLU A 536 13.77 1.44 -23.28
C GLU A 536 14.48 0.21 -22.68
N TYR A 537 14.13 -1.00 -23.13
CA TYR A 537 14.60 -2.28 -22.59
C TYR A 537 15.40 -3.10 -23.63
N MET A 538 16.14 -2.42 -24.50
CA MET A 538 16.99 -3.03 -25.52
C MET A 538 18.26 -3.64 -24.93
N GLU A 539 18.75 -3.11 -23.83
CA GLU A 539 19.97 -3.56 -23.17
C GLU A 539 19.67 -4.45 -21.96
N LYS A 540 20.54 -5.43 -21.73
CA LYS A 540 20.41 -6.40 -20.63
C LYS A 540 20.26 -5.71 -19.25
N PHE A 541 21.00 -4.64 -19.01
CA PHE A 541 20.93 -3.90 -17.74
C PHE A 541 19.55 -3.30 -17.49
N ASN A 542 18.87 -2.83 -18.52
CA ASN A 542 17.55 -2.23 -18.40
C ASN A 542 16.45 -3.27 -18.09
N VAL A 543 16.67 -4.56 -18.42
CA VAL A 543 15.70 -5.63 -18.11
C VAL A 543 15.49 -5.79 -16.61
N SER A 544 16.55 -5.60 -15.80
CA SER A 544 16.43 -5.65 -14.33
C SER A 544 15.49 -4.57 -13.78
N ARG A 545 15.29 -3.44 -14.47
CA ARG A 545 14.31 -2.42 -14.06
C ARG A 545 12.86 -2.90 -14.14
N LEU A 546 12.55 -3.97 -14.90
CA LEU A 546 11.20 -4.54 -14.97
C LEU A 546 10.83 -5.28 -13.69
N ILE A 547 11.79 -6.02 -13.11
CA ILE A 547 11.59 -6.91 -11.95
C ILE A 547 12.27 -6.40 -10.67
N GLY A 548 13.08 -5.33 -10.77
CA GLY A 548 13.91 -4.77 -9.69
C GLY A 548 15.37 -5.16 -9.82
N ALA A 549 16.26 -4.35 -9.26
CA ALA A 549 17.68 -4.64 -9.20
C ALA A 549 17.98 -5.65 -8.06
N PRO A 550 18.99 -6.53 -8.22
CA PRO A 550 19.45 -7.39 -7.14
C PRO A 550 20.00 -6.60 -5.95
N PRO A 551 20.03 -7.20 -4.74
CA PRO A 551 20.62 -6.57 -3.58
C PRO A 551 22.05 -6.08 -3.83
N GLY A 552 22.35 -4.83 -3.47
CA GLY A 552 23.66 -4.20 -3.65
C GLY A 552 23.85 -3.42 -4.95
N TYR A 553 22.87 -3.39 -5.86
CA TYR A 553 22.89 -2.55 -7.05
C TYR A 553 22.03 -1.30 -6.90
N VAL A 554 22.40 -0.24 -7.63
CA VAL A 554 21.65 1.03 -7.67
C VAL A 554 20.22 0.76 -8.19
N GLY A 555 19.20 1.27 -7.45
CA GLY A 555 17.79 1.05 -7.79
C GLY A 555 17.13 -0.17 -7.09
N PHE A 556 17.81 -0.83 -6.16
CA PHE A 556 17.23 -1.94 -5.38
C PHE A 556 15.98 -1.52 -4.58
N GLU A 557 15.99 -0.32 -3.98
CA GLU A 557 14.88 0.20 -3.18
C GLU A 557 13.67 0.64 -4.01
N GLU A 558 13.85 0.96 -5.29
CA GLU A 558 12.77 1.44 -6.18
C GLU A 558 11.81 0.33 -6.62
N GLY A 559 12.19 -0.95 -6.47
CA GLY A 559 11.41 -2.10 -6.95
C GLY A 559 11.32 -2.18 -8.48
N GLY A 560 10.70 -3.23 -9.02
CA GLY A 560 10.56 -3.40 -10.47
C GLY A 560 9.39 -2.59 -11.05
N GLN A 561 9.63 -1.91 -12.17
CA GLN A 561 8.60 -1.07 -12.82
C GLN A 561 7.36 -1.86 -13.25
N LEU A 562 7.52 -3.08 -13.73
CA LEU A 562 6.41 -3.96 -14.10
C LEU A 562 5.81 -4.62 -12.86
N SER A 563 6.64 -5.25 -12.04
CA SER A 563 6.21 -6.01 -10.86
C SER A 563 5.45 -5.12 -9.86
N GLU A 564 5.98 -3.94 -9.51
CA GLU A 564 5.33 -3.03 -8.57
C GLU A 564 4.02 -2.42 -9.12
N ARG A 565 3.98 -2.06 -10.42
CA ARG A 565 2.76 -1.50 -11.02
C ARG A 565 1.64 -2.54 -11.07
N VAL A 566 1.95 -3.80 -11.43
CA VAL A 566 0.95 -4.88 -11.45
C VAL A 566 0.52 -5.25 -10.03
N ARG A 567 1.44 -5.27 -9.06
CA ARG A 567 1.09 -5.50 -7.64
C ARG A 567 0.10 -4.46 -7.12
N ARG A 568 0.29 -3.18 -7.48
CA ARG A 568 -0.62 -2.09 -7.09
C ARG A 568 -1.95 -2.10 -7.86
N LYS A 569 -1.94 -2.59 -9.10
CA LYS A 569 -3.12 -2.68 -9.97
C LYS A 569 -3.22 -4.09 -10.56
N PRO A 570 -3.68 -5.09 -9.77
CA PRO A 570 -3.72 -6.49 -10.22
C PRO A 570 -4.75 -6.74 -11.34
N TYR A 571 -5.72 -5.83 -11.50
CA TYR A 571 -6.71 -5.84 -12.57
C TYR A 571 -6.39 -4.77 -13.60
N CYS A 572 -5.56 -5.09 -14.57
CA CYS A 572 -5.09 -4.12 -15.56
C CYS A 572 -4.80 -4.75 -16.93
N VAL A 573 -4.68 -3.90 -17.92
CA VAL A 573 -4.07 -4.25 -19.21
C VAL A 573 -2.59 -3.89 -19.15
N VAL A 574 -1.72 -4.85 -19.35
CA VAL A 574 -0.28 -4.64 -19.52
C VAL A 574 0.01 -4.53 -20.99
N LEU A 575 0.36 -3.34 -21.44
CA LEU A 575 0.73 -3.04 -22.84
C LEU A 575 2.24 -2.93 -22.97
N LEU A 576 2.86 -3.87 -23.70
CA LEU A 576 4.26 -3.85 -24.06
C LEU A 576 4.36 -3.37 -25.52
N ASP A 577 4.74 -2.12 -25.71
CA ASP A 577 4.80 -1.49 -27.04
C ASP A 577 6.14 -1.77 -27.71
N GLU A 578 6.12 -2.07 -29.03
CA GLU A 578 7.30 -2.37 -29.84
C GLU A 578 8.16 -3.55 -29.31
N ILE A 579 7.48 -4.68 -28.99
CA ILE A 579 8.11 -5.86 -28.36
C ILE A 579 9.31 -6.42 -29.16
N GLU A 580 9.38 -6.22 -30.47
CA GLU A 580 10.50 -6.61 -31.32
C GLU A 580 11.82 -5.93 -30.98
N LYS A 581 11.78 -4.82 -30.23
CA LYS A 581 12.97 -4.10 -29.79
C LYS A 581 13.52 -4.57 -28.45
N ALA A 582 12.76 -5.37 -27.74
CA ALA A 582 13.14 -5.85 -26.41
C ALA A 582 14.36 -6.76 -26.44
N HIS A 583 15.18 -6.70 -25.39
CA HIS A 583 16.24 -7.68 -25.17
C HIS A 583 15.69 -9.11 -25.06
N PRO A 584 16.40 -10.14 -25.50
CA PRO A 584 15.94 -11.55 -25.41
C PRO A 584 15.52 -12.00 -24.01
N ASP A 585 16.14 -11.50 -22.95
CA ASP A 585 15.79 -11.82 -21.58
C ASP A 585 14.37 -11.37 -21.19
N VAL A 586 13.81 -10.34 -21.85
CA VAL A 586 12.41 -9.94 -21.66
C VAL A 586 11.45 -11.04 -22.08
N PHE A 587 11.75 -11.75 -23.18
CA PHE A 587 10.93 -12.88 -23.62
C PHE A 587 10.92 -14.00 -22.59
N ASN A 588 12.05 -14.29 -21.94
CA ASN A 588 12.15 -15.30 -20.88
C ASN A 588 11.29 -14.93 -19.67
N LEU A 589 11.26 -13.64 -19.26
CA LEU A 589 10.38 -13.17 -18.20
C LEU A 589 8.90 -13.29 -18.57
N LEU A 590 8.56 -12.98 -19.82
CA LEU A 590 7.18 -13.08 -20.30
C LEU A 590 6.70 -14.54 -20.44
N LEU A 591 7.60 -15.49 -20.73
CA LEU A 591 7.26 -16.93 -20.71
C LEU A 591 6.74 -17.34 -19.33
N GLN A 592 7.39 -16.90 -18.24
CA GLN A 592 6.93 -17.17 -16.88
C GLN A 592 5.52 -16.59 -16.62
N VAL A 593 5.30 -15.36 -17.07
CA VAL A 593 3.98 -14.71 -16.95
C VAL A 593 2.91 -15.47 -17.72
N MET A 594 3.20 -15.89 -18.96
CA MET A 594 2.23 -16.54 -19.84
C MET A 594 1.90 -17.99 -19.41
N ASP A 595 2.85 -18.70 -18.81
CA ASP A 595 2.66 -20.09 -18.40
C ASP A 595 2.08 -20.24 -16.99
N GLU A 596 2.62 -19.49 -16.04
CA GLU A 596 2.30 -19.64 -14.62
C GLU A 596 1.43 -18.48 -14.08
N GLY A 597 1.15 -17.44 -14.89
CA GLY A 597 0.41 -16.24 -14.47
C GLY A 597 1.04 -15.52 -13.28
N ARG A 598 2.37 -15.68 -13.12
CA ARG A 598 3.12 -15.03 -12.03
C ARG A 598 4.49 -14.58 -12.51
N LEU A 599 5.06 -13.61 -11.81
CA LEU A 599 6.41 -13.13 -12.04
C LEU A 599 7.10 -12.97 -10.69
N THR A 600 8.28 -13.57 -10.54
CA THR A 600 9.08 -13.39 -9.32
C THR A 600 9.99 -12.18 -9.48
N ASP A 601 9.90 -11.22 -8.55
CA ASP A 601 10.75 -10.05 -8.53
C ASP A 601 12.16 -10.37 -7.96
N SER A 602 13.05 -9.38 -8.01
CA SER A 602 14.43 -9.52 -7.48
C SER A 602 14.49 -9.75 -5.97
N ASN A 603 13.42 -9.45 -5.23
CA ASN A 603 13.29 -9.67 -3.79
C ASN A 603 12.73 -11.06 -3.46
N GLY A 604 12.50 -11.90 -4.46
CA GLY A 604 11.87 -13.21 -4.32
C GLY A 604 10.36 -13.16 -4.09
N ARG A 605 9.72 -11.99 -4.26
CA ARG A 605 8.27 -11.84 -4.13
C ARG A 605 7.58 -12.23 -5.41
N THR A 606 6.51 -12.99 -5.30
CA THR A 606 5.70 -13.42 -6.45
C THR A 606 4.59 -12.41 -6.73
N VAL A 607 4.57 -11.85 -7.93
CA VAL A 607 3.53 -10.94 -8.42
C VAL A 607 2.54 -11.70 -9.30
N ASN A 608 1.26 -11.57 -9.01
CA ASN A 608 0.18 -12.32 -9.68
C ASN A 608 -0.32 -11.57 -10.92
N PHE A 609 -0.27 -12.25 -12.09
CA PHE A 609 -0.74 -11.75 -13.39
C PHE A 609 -2.02 -12.44 -13.88
N ARG A 610 -2.65 -13.32 -13.09
CA ARG A 610 -3.84 -14.09 -13.50
C ARG A 610 -5.02 -13.21 -13.86
N ASN A 611 -5.12 -12.04 -13.25
CA ASN A 611 -6.19 -11.08 -13.49
C ASN A 611 -5.80 -9.99 -14.51
N THR A 612 -4.67 -10.10 -15.18
CA THR A 612 -4.21 -9.14 -16.18
C THR A 612 -4.51 -9.61 -17.60
N ILE A 613 -4.57 -8.66 -18.52
CA ILE A 613 -4.52 -8.90 -19.96
C ILE A 613 -3.20 -8.37 -20.47
N VAL A 614 -2.38 -9.24 -21.04
CA VAL A 614 -1.08 -8.88 -21.59
C VAL A 614 -1.23 -8.65 -23.11
N ILE A 615 -0.93 -7.46 -23.55
CA ILE A 615 -0.97 -7.07 -24.96
C ILE A 615 0.44 -6.60 -25.38
N MET A 616 0.97 -7.22 -26.39
CA MET A 616 2.24 -6.89 -27.00
C MET A 616 1.99 -6.33 -28.40
N THR A 617 2.57 -5.18 -28.75
CA THR A 617 2.43 -4.63 -30.10
C THR A 617 3.72 -4.79 -30.87
N SER A 618 3.60 -5.02 -32.18
CA SER A 618 4.74 -5.12 -33.07
C SER A 618 4.43 -4.50 -34.44
N ASN A 619 5.47 -3.94 -35.04
CA ASN A 619 5.44 -3.41 -36.40
C ASN A 619 6.17 -4.34 -37.40
N VAL A 620 6.58 -5.54 -36.93
CA VAL A 620 7.27 -6.54 -37.78
C VAL A 620 6.35 -6.96 -38.95
N GLY A 621 6.91 -7.12 -40.10
CA GLY A 621 6.22 -7.47 -41.31
C GLY A 621 5.58 -6.29 -42.08
N SER A 622 5.56 -5.10 -41.49
CA SER A 622 4.99 -3.91 -42.20
C SER A 622 5.85 -3.45 -43.36
N ARG A 623 7.15 -3.49 -43.19
CA ARG A 623 8.13 -3.12 -44.27
C ARG A 623 8.13 -4.13 -45.39
N GLU A 624 8.12 -5.42 -45.06
CA GLU A 624 8.05 -6.49 -46.03
C GLU A 624 6.75 -6.44 -46.86
N LEU A 625 5.64 -5.99 -46.26
CA LEU A 625 4.38 -5.80 -46.97
C LEU A 625 4.41 -4.58 -47.92
N GLU A 626 5.09 -3.50 -47.57
CA GLU A 626 5.30 -2.33 -48.44
C GLU A 626 6.18 -2.68 -49.63
N GLU A 627 7.27 -3.42 -49.41
CA GLU A 627 8.17 -3.90 -50.47
C GLU A 627 7.45 -4.87 -51.41
N TYR A 628 6.60 -5.76 -50.87
CA TYR A 628 5.79 -6.69 -51.66
C TYR A 628 4.70 -5.99 -52.49
N GLY A 629 4.16 -4.85 -51.96
CA GLY A 629 3.17 -4.02 -52.64
C GLY A 629 3.74 -3.16 -53.79
N ASN A 630 5.01 -2.85 -53.73
CA ASN A 630 5.73 -2.02 -54.74
C ASN A 630 6.55 -2.83 -55.74
N GLY A 631 6.59 -4.17 -55.60
CA GLY A 631 7.33 -5.06 -56.52
C GLY A 631 6.74 -5.07 -57.91
N VAL A 632 7.50 -4.60 -58.86
CA VAL A 632 7.20 -4.66 -60.31
C VAL A 632 7.27 -6.14 -60.72
N GLY A 633 6.14 -6.82 -60.84
CA GLY A 633 6.06 -8.20 -61.29
C GLY A 633 4.66 -8.78 -61.27
N PHE A 634 3.94 -8.73 -62.41
CA PHE A 634 2.75 -9.52 -62.81
C PHE A 634 1.70 -9.84 -61.72
N SER A 635 0.77 -8.98 -61.54
CA SER A 635 -0.49 -9.25 -60.83
C SER A 635 -1.49 -9.89 -61.76
N THR A 636 -1.58 -11.22 -61.75
CA THR A 636 -2.77 -11.92 -62.23
C THR A 636 -3.80 -11.97 -61.10
N ALA A 637 -4.89 -11.24 -61.35
CA ALA A 637 -6.27 -11.40 -60.84
C ALA A 637 -6.51 -11.56 -59.32
N GLY A 638 -6.86 -10.55 -58.67
CA GLY A 638 -8.13 -10.25 -57.96
C GLY A 638 -8.65 -11.10 -56.78
N ARG A 639 -8.10 -12.25 -56.41
CA ARG A 639 -8.67 -13.10 -55.35
C ARG A 639 -7.75 -13.62 -54.23
N ASN A 640 -6.43 -13.44 -54.31
CA ASN A 640 -5.47 -13.96 -53.32
C ASN A 640 -4.62 -12.93 -52.58
N VAL A 641 -4.89 -11.64 -52.70
CA VAL A 641 -4.03 -10.59 -52.13
C VAL A 641 -4.05 -10.62 -50.59
N ARG A 642 -5.22 -10.93 -49.96
CA ARG A 642 -5.30 -11.03 -48.48
C ARG A 642 -4.59 -12.24 -47.91
N GLY A 643 -4.69 -13.40 -48.58
CA GLY A 643 -3.98 -14.63 -48.13
C GLY A 643 -2.45 -14.49 -48.19
N ASN A 644 -1.93 -13.87 -49.28
CA ASN A 644 -0.48 -13.66 -49.43
C ASN A 644 0.08 -12.67 -48.40
N ARG A 645 -0.65 -11.59 -48.06
CA ARG A 645 -0.24 -10.62 -47.02
C ARG A 645 -0.08 -11.28 -45.66
N LYS A 646 -1.05 -12.13 -45.24
CA LYS A 646 -1.01 -12.85 -43.96
C LYS A 646 0.19 -13.81 -43.92
N ALA A 647 0.45 -14.56 -44.98
CA ALA A 647 1.56 -15.48 -45.06
C ALA A 647 2.94 -14.77 -44.97
N VAL A 648 3.07 -13.59 -45.57
CA VAL A 648 4.32 -12.77 -45.50
C VAL A 648 4.51 -12.30 -44.05
N MET A 649 3.46 -11.80 -43.41
CA MET A 649 3.54 -11.39 -42.00
C MET A 649 3.87 -12.56 -41.06
N GLU A 650 3.23 -13.72 -41.23
CA GLU A 650 3.53 -14.91 -40.43
C GLU A 650 5.01 -15.36 -40.59
N LYS A 651 5.56 -15.28 -41.80
CA LYS A 651 6.98 -15.57 -42.05
C LYS A 651 7.90 -14.58 -41.36
N ALA A 652 7.58 -13.27 -41.39
CA ALA A 652 8.34 -12.25 -40.71
C ALA A 652 8.30 -12.42 -39.17
N VAL A 653 7.13 -12.73 -38.63
CA VAL A 653 6.93 -13.01 -37.20
C VAL A 653 7.78 -14.21 -36.73
N ARG A 654 7.75 -15.32 -37.46
CA ARG A 654 8.57 -16.51 -37.14
C ARG A 654 10.08 -16.24 -37.22
N LYS A 655 10.50 -15.25 -38.00
CA LYS A 655 11.91 -14.84 -38.08
C LYS A 655 12.33 -13.94 -36.92
N SER A 656 11.42 -13.14 -36.40
CA SER A 656 11.71 -12.10 -35.40
C SER A 656 11.54 -12.57 -33.97
N PHE A 657 10.72 -13.59 -33.72
CA PHE A 657 10.39 -14.05 -32.37
C PHE A 657 10.73 -15.54 -32.18
N PRO A 658 11.19 -15.95 -30.96
CA PRO A 658 11.42 -17.34 -30.65
C PRO A 658 10.13 -18.18 -30.82
N PRO A 659 10.21 -19.39 -31.43
CA PRO A 659 9.03 -20.25 -31.61
C PRO A 659 8.32 -20.58 -30.30
N GLU A 660 9.05 -20.76 -29.22
CA GLU A 660 8.52 -21.03 -27.90
C GLU A 660 7.62 -19.88 -27.42
N PHE A 661 8.08 -18.65 -27.56
CA PHE A 661 7.33 -17.46 -27.21
C PHE A 661 6.00 -17.34 -28.00
N ILE A 662 6.09 -17.54 -29.33
CA ILE A 662 4.91 -17.44 -30.19
C ILE A 662 3.83 -18.47 -29.82
N ASN A 663 4.24 -19.71 -29.44
CA ASN A 663 3.34 -20.78 -29.07
C ASN A 663 2.64 -20.58 -27.72
N ARG A 664 3.13 -19.67 -26.87
CA ARG A 664 2.53 -19.33 -25.58
C ARG A 664 1.52 -18.18 -25.66
N VAL A 665 1.52 -17.43 -26.76
CA VAL A 665 0.54 -16.37 -27.00
C VAL A 665 -0.81 -16.98 -27.33
N ASP A 666 -1.88 -16.51 -26.66
CA ASP A 666 -3.25 -17.02 -26.87
C ASP A 666 -3.76 -16.74 -28.27
N GLU A 667 -3.53 -15.51 -28.77
CA GLU A 667 -3.98 -15.09 -30.12
C GLU A 667 -2.98 -14.10 -30.76
N GLN A 668 -2.66 -14.39 -32.01
CA GLN A 668 -1.97 -13.46 -32.91
C GLN A 668 -3.01 -12.66 -33.67
N VAL A 669 -3.02 -11.33 -33.47
CA VAL A 669 -4.04 -10.42 -33.97
C VAL A 669 -3.43 -9.50 -35.04
N TYR A 670 -3.91 -9.60 -36.25
CA TYR A 670 -3.43 -8.82 -37.39
C TYR A 670 -4.34 -7.62 -37.63
N PHE A 671 -3.77 -6.44 -37.62
CA PHE A 671 -4.46 -5.19 -37.92
C PHE A 671 -4.31 -4.83 -39.39
N ASN A 672 -5.41 -4.51 -40.01
CA ASN A 672 -5.43 -4.08 -41.40
C ASN A 672 -5.02 -2.61 -41.52
N ALA A 673 -4.43 -2.23 -42.67
CA ALA A 673 -4.26 -0.84 -43.03
C ALA A 673 -5.62 -0.15 -43.17
N LEU A 674 -5.72 1.09 -42.68
CA LEU A 674 -6.95 1.86 -42.72
C LEU A 674 -7.26 2.35 -44.13
N THR A 675 -8.52 2.33 -44.52
CA THR A 675 -9.00 2.93 -45.78
C THR A 675 -9.37 4.40 -45.56
N LYS A 676 -9.52 5.18 -46.65
CA LYS A 676 -10.01 6.56 -46.53
C LYS A 676 -11.38 6.66 -45.87
N GLU A 677 -12.27 5.68 -46.13
CA GLU A 677 -13.58 5.60 -45.53
C GLU A 677 -13.51 5.36 -44.02
N ASP A 678 -12.52 4.57 -43.58
CA ASP A 678 -12.28 4.34 -42.15
C ASP A 678 -11.79 5.63 -41.47
N ILE A 679 -10.95 6.41 -42.14
CA ILE A 679 -10.46 7.70 -41.62
C ILE A 679 -11.63 8.69 -41.47
N GLU A 680 -12.56 8.77 -42.44
CA GLU A 680 -13.77 9.62 -42.28
C GLU A 680 -14.58 9.26 -41.04
N LYS A 681 -14.74 7.96 -40.73
CA LYS A 681 -15.43 7.50 -39.53
C LYS A 681 -14.64 7.78 -38.24
N ILE A 682 -13.31 7.68 -38.28
CA ILE A 682 -12.43 7.99 -37.15
C ILE A 682 -12.53 9.49 -36.82
N ILE A 683 -12.55 10.36 -37.82
CA ILE A 683 -12.77 11.80 -37.61
C ILE A 683 -14.08 12.05 -36.86
N ASP A 684 -15.16 11.36 -37.18
CA ASP A 684 -16.43 11.53 -36.49
C ASP A 684 -16.36 11.18 -34.99
N ILE A 685 -15.51 10.22 -34.64
CA ILE A 685 -15.25 9.86 -33.24
C ILE A 685 -14.40 10.96 -32.54
N GLU A 686 -13.30 11.39 -33.15
CA GLU A 686 -12.43 12.44 -32.57
C GLU A 686 -13.17 13.79 -32.47
N LEU A 687 -14.01 14.13 -33.45
CA LEU A 687 -14.85 15.32 -33.41
C LEU A 687 -15.88 15.33 -32.28
N LYS A 688 -16.33 14.17 -31.78
CA LYS A 688 -17.21 14.13 -30.59
C LYS A 688 -16.52 14.73 -29.38
N GLY A 689 -15.25 14.39 -29.15
CA GLY A 689 -14.45 14.96 -28.07
C GLY A 689 -14.25 16.47 -28.20
N LEU A 690 -13.97 16.94 -29.44
CA LEU A 690 -13.84 18.38 -29.69
C LEU A 690 -15.17 19.13 -29.50
N LYS A 691 -16.28 18.56 -29.96
CA LYS A 691 -17.63 19.13 -29.77
C LYS A 691 -17.98 19.22 -28.29
N SER A 692 -17.66 18.22 -27.47
CA SER A 692 -17.89 18.25 -25.99
C SER A 692 -17.13 19.42 -25.38
N ARG A 693 -15.83 19.56 -25.63
CA ARG A 693 -15.01 20.65 -25.12
C ARG A 693 -15.50 22.03 -25.54
N VAL A 694 -15.92 22.17 -26.80
CA VAL A 694 -16.51 23.43 -27.31
C VAL A 694 -17.85 23.69 -26.68
N SER A 695 -18.66 22.64 -26.40
CA SER A 695 -19.93 22.78 -25.68
C SER A 695 -19.75 23.19 -24.22
N GLU A 696 -18.74 22.66 -23.54
CA GLU A 696 -18.35 23.08 -22.18
C GLU A 696 -17.92 24.56 -22.13
N ALA A 697 -17.31 25.05 -23.24
CA ALA A 697 -16.99 26.47 -23.39
C ALA A 697 -18.20 27.38 -23.73
N GLY A 698 -19.42 26.80 -23.86
CA GLY A 698 -20.67 27.49 -24.12
C GLY A 698 -21.03 27.61 -25.60
N PHE A 699 -20.38 26.91 -26.53
CA PHE A 699 -20.59 27.02 -27.97
C PHE A 699 -20.97 25.70 -28.61
N GLU A 700 -21.79 25.74 -29.68
CA GLU A 700 -22.12 24.55 -30.47
C GLU A 700 -21.28 24.49 -31.73
N LEU A 701 -20.55 23.39 -31.96
CA LEU A 701 -19.70 23.21 -33.14
C LEU A 701 -20.37 22.34 -34.20
N VAL A 702 -20.56 22.91 -35.39
CA VAL A 702 -21.11 22.21 -36.58
C VAL A 702 -20.03 22.16 -37.68
N VAL A 703 -19.57 20.96 -38.01
CA VAL A 703 -18.54 20.75 -39.04
C VAL A 703 -19.21 20.23 -40.32
N ALA A 704 -19.04 20.95 -41.44
CA ALA A 704 -19.58 20.55 -42.73
C ALA A 704 -18.88 19.28 -43.27
N ALA A 705 -19.57 18.47 -44.03
CA ALA A 705 -19.05 17.24 -44.65
C ALA A 705 -17.83 17.49 -45.53
N SER A 706 -17.79 18.63 -46.27
CA SER A 706 -16.64 19.02 -47.10
C SER A 706 -15.39 19.32 -46.26
N ALA A 707 -15.56 19.99 -45.10
CA ALA A 707 -14.46 20.28 -44.20
C ALA A 707 -13.94 18.97 -43.54
N LYS A 708 -14.81 18.03 -43.17
CA LYS A 708 -14.38 16.73 -42.66
C LYS A 708 -13.53 15.95 -43.67
N ARG A 709 -13.95 15.92 -44.95
CA ARG A 709 -13.17 15.25 -46.02
C ARG A 709 -11.81 15.89 -46.22
N PHE A 710 -11.74 17.22 -46.21
CA PHE A 710 -10.47 17.93 -46.31
C PHE A 710 -9.53 17.54 -45.16
N VAL A 711 -10.00 17.51 -43.93
CA VAL A 711 -9.20 17.09 -42.76
C VAL A 711 -8.81 15.61 -42.87
N ALA A 712 -9.72 14.74 -43.39
CA ALA A 712 -9.41 13.34 -43.67
C ALA A 712 -8.27 13.17 -44.65
N ASP A 713 -8.32 13.88 -45.76
CA ASP A 713 -7.28 13.81 -46.79
C ASP A 713 -5.96 14.38 -46.30
N ALA A 714 -5.97 15.47 -45.52
CA ALA A 714 -4.78 16.07 -44.93
C ALA A 714 -4.19 15.23 -43.78
N GLY A 715 -5.02 14.46 -43.10
CA GLY A 715 -4.64 13.60 -41.95
C GLY A 715 -4.41 12.13 -42.28
N TYR A 716 -4.52 11.73 -43.55
CA TYR A 716 -4.26 10.37 -44.02
C TYR A 716 -2.89 10.23 -44.65
N ASP A 717 -2.11 9.29 -44.15
CA ASP A 717 -0.85 8.86 -44.74
C ASP A 717 -0.84 7.32 -44.80
N PRO A 718 -0.60 6.74 -45.99
CA PRO A 718 -0.58 5.28 -46.14
C PRO A 718 0.43 4.57 -45.25
N SER A 719 1.54 5.20 -44.90
CA SER A 719 2.63 4.63 -44.10
C SER A 719 2.37 4.83 -42.58
N TYR A 720 1.73 5.94 -42.20
CA TYR A 720 1.49 6.31 -40.78
C TYR A 720 0.03 6.19 -40.34
N GLY A 721 -0.86 5.76 -41.24
CA GLY A 721 -2.29 5.52 -40.94
C GLY A 721 -3.01 6.77 -40.42
N ALA A 722 -3.71 6.64 -39.30
CA ALA A 722 -4.43 7.73 -38.66
C ALA A 722 -3.56 8.57 -37.68
N ARG A 723 -2.27 8.32 -37.53
CA ARG A 723 -1.39 9.07 -36.60
C ARG A 723 -1.32 10.57 -36.91
N PRO A 724 -1.22 11.01 -38.18
CA PRO A 724 -1.23 12.44 -38.53
C PRO A 724 -2.59 13.12 -38.30
N LEU A 725 -3.67 12.36 -38.20
CA LEU A 725 -5.04 12.88 -38.09
C LEU A 725 -5.26 13.80 -36.88
N LYS A 726 -4.71 13.47 -35.72
CA LYS A 726 -4.79 14.35 -34.55
C LYS A 726 -4.15 15.71 -34.82
N ARG A 727 -3.01 15.71 -35.47
CA ARG A 727 -2.33 16.95 -35.85
C ARG A 727 -3.12 17.74 -36.90
N ALA A 728 -3.73 17.05 -37.87
CA ALA A 728 -4.62 17.69 -38.84
C ALA A 728 -5.85 18.31 -38.17
N ILE A 729 -6.49 17.60 -37.26
CA ILE A 729 -7.61 18.14 -36.44
C ILE A 729 -7.17 19.37 -35.68
N GLN A 730 -6.03 19.33 -35.00
CA GLN A 730 -5.51 20.45 -34.23
C GLN A 730 -5.24 21.66 -35.17
N THR A 731 -4.54 21.45 -36.28
CA THR A 731 -4.13 22.52 -37.17
C THR A 731 -5.31 23.14 -37.93
N TYR A 732 -6.22 22.31 -38.43
CA TYR A 732 -7.30 22.78 -39.31
C TYR A 732 -8.65 23.00 -38.59
N LEU A 733 -8.84 22.47 -37.38
CA LEU A 733 -10.10 22.64 -36.65
C LEU A 733 -9.91 23.33 -35.29
N GLU A 734 -9.06 22.78 -34.41
CA GLU A 734 -8.94 23.33 -33.06
C GLU A 734 -8.37 24.76 -33.07
N ASN A 735 -7.27 25.00 -33.78
CA ASN A 735 -6.66 26.33 -33.86
C ASN A 735 -7.61 27.39 -34.44
N PRO A 736 -8.23 27.20 -35.61
CA PRO A 736 -9.13 28.22 -36.18
C PRO A 736 -10.38 28.45 -35.34
N VAL A 737 -10.95 27.39 -34.71
CA VAL A 737 -12.09 27.52 -33.79
C VAL A 737 -11.70 28.30 -32.54
N SER A 738 -10.53 28.02 -31.95
CA SER A 738 -10.03 28.73 -30.79
C SER A 738 -9.76 30.20 -31.08
N GLU A 739 -9.11 30.48 -32.21
CA GLU A 739 -8.84 31.85 -32.67
C GLU A 739 -10.12 32.66 -32.88
N ARG A 740 -11.15 32.03 -33.47
CA ARG A 740 -12.45 32.69 -33.65
C ARG A 740 -13.16 32.99 -32.34
N ILE A 741 -13.13 32.08 -31.37
CA ILE A 741 -13.71 32.29 -30.04
C ILE A 741 -12.97 33.41 -29.30
N ILE A 742 -11.63 33.43 -29.35
CA ILE A 742 -10.83 34.45 -28.68
C ILE A 742 -11.04 35.82 -29.32
N THR A 743 -11.06 35.90 -30.64
CA THR A 743 -11.27 37.15 -31.39
C THR A 743 -12.63 37.77 -31.05
N ASP A 744 -13.68 36.98 -30.96
CA ASP A 744 -15.01 37.44 -30.60
C ASP A 744 -15.09 37.98 -29.17
N ARG A 745 -14.40 37.30 -28.24
CA ARG A 745 -14.29 37.76 -26.86
C ARG A 745 -13.50 39.08 -26.73
N MET A 746 -12.42 39.24 -27.52
CA MET A 746 -11.60 40.45 -27.50
C MET A 746 -12.28 41.68 -28.15
N LEU A 747 -13.09 41.48 -29.16
CA LEU A 747 -13.80 42.55 -29.86
C LEU A 747 -15.05 43.06 -29.13
N GLY A 748 -15.26 42.66 -27.89
CA GLY A 748 -16.39 43.12 -27.06
C GLY A 748 -17.75 42.53 -27.49
N GLY A 749 -17.75 41.55 -28.38
CA GLY A 749 -18.96 40.86 -28.86
C GLY A 749 -19.57 39.90 -27.85
N GLY A 750 -19.13 39.90 -26.59
CA GLY A 750 -19.56 39.14 -25.42
C GLY A 750 -20.60 38.03 -25.58
N ARG A 751 -20.52 37.25 -26.66
CA ARG A 751 -21.45 36.16 -26.89
C ARG A 751 -21.13 35.04 -25.88
N SER A 752 -22.01 34.87 -24.94
CA SER A 752 -21.96 33.76 -23.97
C SER A 752 -22.42 32.41 -24.56
N GLY A 753 -22.67 32.34 -25.89
CA GLY A 753 -23.07 31.14 -26.61
C GLY A 753 -23.34 31.44 -28.09
N GLY A 754 -23.32 30.40 -28.94
CA GLY A 754 -23.56 30.51 -30.38
C GLY A 754 -23.15 29.27 -31.14
N LYS A 755 -23.64 29.15 -32.40
CA LYS A 755 -23.24 28.05 -33.27
C LYS A 755 -22.10 28.44 -34.16
N LEU A 756 -20.99 27.73 -34.02
CA LEU A 756 -19.81 27.84 -34.88
C LEU A 756 -19.94 26.84 -36.06
N ARG A 757 -19.96 27.34 -37.28
CA ARG A 757 -19.97 26.51 -38.50
C ARG A 757 -18.57 26.50 -39.10
N VAL A 758 -18.02 25.29 -39.25
CA VAL A 758 -16.77 25.02 -39.92
C VAL A 758 -17.07 24.56 -41.34
N SER A 759 -16.55 25.28 -42.35
CA SER A 759 -16.75 24.99 -43.77
C SER A 759 -15.43 25.08 -44.51
N LEU A 760 -15.39 24.53 -45.73
CA LEU A 760 -14.25 24.64 -46.63
C LEU A 760 -14.22 26.03 -47.24
N THR A 761 -13.04 26.64 -47.40
CA THR A 761 -12.86 27.92 -48.12
C THR A 761 -13.23 27.78 -49.60
N LYS A 762 -13.60 28.89 -50.27
CA LYS A 762 -14.06 28.87 -51.67
C LYS A 762 -12.98 28.34 -52.64
N ASP A 763 -11.73 28.59 -52.35
CA ASP A 763 -10.56 28.12 -53.08
C ASP A 763 -10.13 26.68 -52.73
N LYS A 764 -10.84 26.03 -51.79
CA LYS A 764 -10.58 24.66 -51.29
C LYS A 764 -9.20 24.47 -50.67
N SER A 765 -8.48 25.53 -50.35
CA SER A 765 -7.11 25.46 -49.80
C SER A 765 -7.09 25.37 -48.26
N GLY A 766 -8.20 25.65 -47.59
CA GLY A 766 -8.26 25.72 -46.13
C GLY A 766 -9.67 25.62 -45.57
N ILE A 767 -9.80 25.89 -44.29
CA ILE A 767 -11.05 25.85 -43.54
C ILE A 767 -11.39 27.27 -43.05
N SER A 768 -12.67 27.66 -43.20
CA SER A 768 -13.25 28.86 -42.60
C SER A 768 -14.13 28.52 -41.43
N VAL A 769 -14.08 29.32 -40.37
CA VAL A 769 -14.90 29.21 -39.18
C VAL A 769 -15.76 30.48 -39.07
N ASP A 770 -17.07 30.31 -39.24
CA ASP A 770 -18.01 31.40 -39.23
C ASP A 770 -19.10 31.19 -38.16
N TRP A 771 -19.64 32.29 -37.64
CA TRP A 771 -20.83 32.21 -36.79
C TRP A 771 -22.00 31.86 -37.68
N LYS A 772 -22.79 30.86 -37.28
CA LYS A 772 -24.06 30.58 -37.90
C LYS A 772 -25.09 31.47 -37.20
N ASP A 773 -25.57 32.50 -37.88
CA ASP A 773 -26.72 33.26 -37.41
C ASP A 773 -27.94 32.34 -37.27
N ALA A 774 -28.70 32.55 -36.19
CA ALA A 774 -29.76 31.66 -35.71
C ALA A 774 -30.88 31.46 -36.73
#